data_94ee114dcacd2687df7147f9efffbad1
#
_entry.id   94ee114dcacd2687df7147f9efffbad1
#
_cell.length_a   1.000
_cell.length_b   1.000
_cell.length_c   1.000
_cell.angle_alpha   90.00
_cell.angle_beta   90.00
_cell.angle_gamma   90.00
#
_symmetry.space_group_name_H-M   'P 1'
#
loop_
_entity.id
_entity.type
_entity.pdbx_description
1 polymer ?
#
loop_
_entity_poly.entity_id
_entity_poly.type
_entity_poly.pdbx_seq_one_letter_code
_entity_poly.pdbx_strand_id
1 'polypeptide(L)'
;MAHESLENEPTRRQWRGFWCMIVQQTQNAFNDKLAQFTLIPLGAAVGFVLLIPVGKGVEIDVPSAAGLLMALPMVLFAPLAGWVSDRFSKRDVMLGAAICQALVLAEICGAVVLRNMPLALCGFFALAVQAAFFSPAKIGINKELVGSKRLGFAAGIQQMTAMLAILVGQIFAGWLFDHRFTGHGGGAEIAWQVALAPLLLLAGISVPGLALAWAIPRVPAQGGPPFTWKLAASHFLNLADLWRDVPLRRASFGVAFFWGFAAFINLWSVKLAKVMTGGGEGFGTQSSIFMAAASLGMAAGFGFASFLMRRRIELGWVPVAGMSMTVAALSLSFMQPHGAVFLSTLALLAFSAAVFLAPLNAWMQDRYPAAKRGELQSAVNLQDCLAGIVAVILIGVFEYGAKIFGVSAAVGFRFEIAFIGLVCGVVSLFIIRLLPGDFIRLVGCAVIRSIYRIQTVHPEHIPAVGGALLLPNHVTFADGFFITAASPRPVRFVMDEAFVANPAVRIFTRIFNTVTIRRDQPREAIRITIDALKNGDLVCLFPEGQLTRTGTLCELRRGFELIAKKAGHPLIPLWIDGSWGSIFSFERGSFFRKLPYHLPYGMTAAFGEEIQSQAADLETVRQGLLVASASAQERRFSPLGWGKRIPSGKNSTITAFRALGESARRRMWINGHQIGQINALQRREPFFALHEDPVPSQLLGLSLTFPELFAASLKTRDSVDGNQPGAWVGGESLRRKLESTPLAQQIEFYDFGAEALTPLCRPGLIHCPCLAIDGIVISMSMPDPARPAADSDPQSGRKPGTWGKLLPGWFLLPAGNGHLRAHGPAAVDEGLELPLGTYLDAEGFLGWKDPHPHREVSEETGNS
;
A
#
# COMPACT_ATOMS: atom_id res chain seq x y z
N MET A 1 -17.00 12.56 21.20
CA MET A 1 -17.96 11.62 20.59
C MET A 1 -18.09 11.72 19.05
N ALA A 2 -18.06 12.87 18.41
CA ALA A 2 -18.14 12.93 16.94
C ALA A 2 -16.83 12.52 16.21
N HIS A 3 -15.69 12.58 16.87
CA HIS A 3 -14.40 12.18 16.30
C HIS A 3 -14.14 10.67 16.35
N GLU A 4 -14.65 9.97 17.36
CA GLU A 4 -14.48 8.51 17.52
C GLU A 4 -15.29 7.66 16.53
N SER A 5 -16.40 8.19 16.00
CA SER A 5 -17.27 7.44 15.09
C SER A 5 -16.74 7.31 13.65
N LEU A 6 -15.71 8.09 13.27
CA LEU A 6 -15.16 8.13 11.90
C LEU A 6 -14.02 7.12 11.66
N GLU A 7 -13.55 6.44 12.69
CA GLU A 7 -12.40 5.51 12.63
C GLU A 7 -12.80 4.04 12.62
N ASN A 8 -14.05 3.73 12.96
CA ASN A 8 -14.57 2.37 12.91
C ASN A 8 -14.93 1.96 11.47
N GLU A 9 -14.84 0.65 11.19
CA GLU A 9 -15.32 0.10 9.91
C GLU A 9 -16.80 0.47 9.72
N PRO A 10 -17.21 0.86 8.49
CA PRO A 10 -18.59 1.28 8.22
C PRO A 10 -19.59 0.18 8.54
N THR A 11 -20.67 0.52 9.22
CA THR A 11 -21.78 -0.38 9.54
C THR A 11 -22.47 -0.87 8.27
N ARG A 12 -23.20 -1.97 8.35
CA ARG A 12 -24.03 -2.48 7.23
C ARG A 12 -25.02 -1.41 6.71
N ARG A 13 -25.55 -0.58 7.60
CA ARG A 13 -26.48 0.52 7.24
C ARG A 13 -25.76 1.61 6.44
N GLN A 14 -24.53 1.97 6.83
CA GLN A 14 -23.73 2.96 6.12
C GLN A 14 -23.30 2.45 4.74
N TRP A 15 -22.86 1.18 4.65
CA TRP A 15 -22.53 0.56 3.36
C TRP A 15 -23.75 0.49 2.42
N ARG A 16 -24.93 0.13 2.93
CA ARG A 16 -26.16 0.16 2.14
C ARG A 16 -26.47 1.58 1.65
N GLY A 17 -26.32 2.59 2.53
CA GLY A 17 -26.49 3.99 2.16
C GLY A 17 -25.50 4.44 1.10
N PHE A 18 -24.24 4.02 1.19
CA PHE A 18 -23.23 4.31 0.18
C PHE A 18 -23.63 3.75 -1.19
N TRP A 19 -24.05 2.49 -1.27
CA TRP A 19 -24.45 1.90 -2.55
C TRP A 19 -25.74 2.54 -3.12
N CYS A 20 -26.69 2.89 -2.27
CA CYS A 20 -27.87 3.66 -2.70
C CYS A 20 -27.45 5.02 -3.31
N MET A 21 -26.51 5.71 -2.69
CA MET A 21 -25.94 6.97 -3.19
C MET A 21 -25.20 6.77 -4.53
N ILE A 22 -24.41 5.70 -4.67
CA ILE A 22 -23.70 5.39 -5.92
C ILE A 22 -24.70 5.14 -7.07
N VAL A 23 -25.72 4.33 -6.84
CA VAL A 23 -26.73 4.05 -7.88
C VAL A 23 -27.52 5.33 -8.24
N GLN A 24 -27.91 6.12 -7.25
CA GLN A 24 -28.64 7.37 -7.45
C GLN A 24 -27.81 8.40 -8.24
N GLN A 25 -26.52 8.58 -7.92
CA GLN A 25 -25.66 9.48 -8.69
C GLN A 25 -25.38 9.00 -10.12
N THR A 26 -25.25 7.66 -10.29
CA THR A 26 -25.07 7.03 -11.61
C THR A 26 -26.30 7.30 -12.50
N GLN A 27 -27.48 7.13 -11.94
CA GLN A 27 -28.73 7.47 -12.58
C GLN A 27 -28.82 8.97 -12.92
N ASN A 28 -28.43 9.86 -11.99
CA ASN A 28 -28.42 11.32 -12.25
C ASN A 28 -27.50 11.68 -13.42
N ALA A 29 -26.27 11.16 -13.44
CA ALA A 29 -25.29 11.41 -14.51
C ALA A 29 -25.76 10.84 -15.87
N PHE A 30 -26.43 9.71 -15.86
CA PHE A 30 -27.06 9.13 -17.06
C PHE A 30 -28.19 10.04 -17.59
N ASN A 31 -29.06 10.49 -16.70
CA ASN A 31 -30.19 11.36 -17.08
C ASN A 31 -29.71 12.68 -17.68
N ASP A 32 -28.74 13.34 -17.06
CA ASP A 32 -28.18 14.61 -17.55
C ASP A 32 -27.64 14.47 -18.98
N LYS A 33 -26.92 13.36 -19.25
CA LYS A 33 -26.33 13.13 -20.57
C LYS A 33 -27.35 12.69 -21.61
N LEU A 34 -28.29 11.84 -21.26
CA LEU A 34 -29.33 11.40 -22.17
C LEU A 34 -30.26 12.58 -22.54
N ALA A 35 -30.60 13.46 -21.59
CA ALA A 35 -31.37 14.69 -21.88
C ALA A 35 -30.58 15.61 -22.84
N GLN A 36 -29.29 15.87 -22.57
CA GLN A 36 -28.44 16.68 -23.41
C GLN A 36 -28.35 16.15 -24.85
N PHE A 37 -28.05 14.84 -25.00
CA PHE A 37 -27.86 14.19 -26.30
C PHE A 37 -29.18 13.80 -26.99
N THR A 38 -30.35 14.11 -26.40
CA THR A 38 -31.66 14.08 -27.05
C THR A 38 -32.05 15.46 -27.54
N LEU A 39 -31.85 16.53 -26.74
CA LEU A 39 -32.19 17.89 -27.08
C LEU A 39 -31.32 18.51 -28.16
N ILE A 40 -30.05 18.15 -28.24
CA ILE A 40 -29.10 18.63 -29.26
C ILE A 40 -29.56 18.23 -30.68
N PRO A 41 -29.76 16.95 -31.03
CA PRO A 41 -30.23 16.58 -32.36
C PRO A 41 -31.67 17.04 -32.63
N LEU A 42 -32.54 17.09 -31.61
CA LEU A 42 -33.87 17.69 -31.75
C LEU A 42 -33.77 19.15 -32.23
N GLY A 43 -32.96 19.97 -31.54
CA GLY A 43 -32.80 21.38 -31.88
C GLY A 43 -32.18 21.57 -33.27
N ALA A 44 -31.24 20.73 -33.65
CA ALA A 44 -30.67 20.75 -35.00
C ALA A 44 -31.69 20.37 -36.06
N ALA A 45 -32.54 19.33 -35.84
CA ALA A 45 -33.56 18.89 -36.78
C ALA A 45 -34.71 19.91 -36.96
N VAL A 46 -35.02 20.70 -35.93
CA VAL A 46 -36.02 21.76 -36.01
C VAL A 46 -35.46 23.12 -36.44
N GLY A 47 -34.14 23.21 -36.69
CA GLY A 47 -33.50 24.45 -37.15
C GLY A 47 -33.51 25.58 -36.10
N PHE A 48 -33.53 25.25 -34.81
CA PHE A 48 -33.59 26.25 -33.74
C PHE A 48 -32.23 26.90 -33.49
N VAL A 49 -32.24 28.24 -33.43
CA VAL A 49 -31.08 29.08 -33.10
C VAL A 49 -31.42 29.99 -31.95
N LEU A 50 -30.56 30.05 -30.92
CA LEU A 50 -30.73 30.98 -29.82
C LEU A 50 -30.11 32.34 -30.15
N LEU A 51 -30.91 33.39 -30.12
CA LEU A 51 -30.45 34.76 -30.33
C LEU A 51 -30.08 35.39 -28.99
N ILE A 52 -28.82 35.74 -28.78
CA ILE A 52 -28.39 36.54 -27.63
C ILE A 52 -28.36 38.02 -28.05
N PRO A 53 -29.06 38.92 -27.36
CA PRO A 53 -29.11 40.34 -27.72
C PRO A 53 -27.86 41.09 -27.25
N VAL A 54 -26.69 40.74 -27.84
CA VAL A 54 -25.44 41.42 -27.56
C VAL A 54 -24.94 42.05 -28.89
N GLY A 55 -24.93 43.37 -28.93
CA GLY A 55 -24.52 44.11 -30.14
C GLY A 55 -25.46 43.91 -31.33
N LYS A 56 -24.98 43.32 -32.43
CA LYS A 56 -25.78 43.01 -33.63
C LYS A 56 -26.65 41.75 -33.52
N GLY A 57 -26.69 41.14 -32.33
CA GLY A 57 -27.28 39.80 -32.08
C GLY A 57 -26.30 38.68 -32.46
N VAL A 58 -26.03 37.80 -31.49
CA VAL A 58 -25.18 36.62 -31.73
C VAL A 58 -26.10 35.42 -31.82
N GLU A 59 -26.06 34.74 -32.96
CA GLU A 59 -26.74 33.46 -33.16
C GLU A 59 -25.90 32.33 -32.58
N ILE A 60 -26.52 31.57 -31.69
CA ILE A 60 -25.87 30.40 -31.06
C ILE A 60 -26.68 29.15 -31.42
N ASP A 61 -26.03 28.17 -32.01
CA ASP A 61 -26.62 26.87 -32.31
C ASP A 61 -26.94 26.08 -31.02
N VAL A 62 -27.81 25.10 -31.10
CA VAL A 62 -28.27 24.33 -29.93
C VAL A 62 -27.13 23.55 -29.24
N PRO A 63 -26.15 22.93 -29.94
CA PRO A 63 -25.02 22.31 -29.28
C PRO A 63 -24.21 23.27 -28.40
N SER A 64 -23.93 24.47 -28.92
CA SER A 64 -23.20 25.53 -28.17
C SER A 64 -24.04 26.08 -27.02
N ALA A 65 -25.34 26.29 -27.25
CA ALA A 65 -26.29 26.71 -26.21
C ALA A 65 -26.39 25.69 -25.08
N ALA A 66 -26.49 24.40 -25.38
CA ALA A 66 -26.52 23.32 -24.38
C ALA A 66 -25.22 23.27 -23.57
N GLY A 67 -24.07 23.46 -24.20
CA GLY A 67 -22.79 23.54 -23.49
C GLY A 67 -22.73 24.73 -22.52
N LEU A 68 -23.16 25.91 -22.95
CA LEU A 68 -23.24 27.12 -22.12
C LEU A 68 -24.22 26.96 -20.96
N LEU A 69 -25.44 26.47 -21.23
CA LEU A 69 -26.48 26.24 -20.23
C LEU A 69 -26.07 25.21 -19.16
N MET A 70 -25.20 24.26 -19.49
CA MET A 70 -24.67 23.29 -18.54
C MET A 70 -23.56 23.89 -17.66
N ALA A 71 -22.71 24.73 -18.22
CA ALA A 71 -21.56 25.29 -17.49
C ALA A 71 -21.95 26.48 -16.59
N LEU A 72 -22.86 27.33 -17.06
CA LEU A 72 -23.25 28.58 -16.39
C LEU A 72 -23.78 28.37 -14.97
N PRO A 73 -24.68 27.41 -14.67
CA PRO A 73 -25.15 27.14 -13.31
C PRO A 73 -24.04 26.70 -12.36
N MET A 74 -23.08 25.91 -12.83
CA MET A 74 -21.96 25.46 -12.01
C MET A 74 -21.08 26.62 -11.50
N VAL A 75 -20.96 27.70 -12.31
CA VAL A 75 -20.28 28.92 -11.90
C VAL A 75 -21.17 29.81 -11.02
N LEU A 76 -22.38 30.12 -11.46
CA LEU A 76 -23.26 31.08 -10.78
C LEU A 76 -23.71 30.60 -9.40
N PHE A 77 -24.09 29.34 -9.26
CA PHE A 77 -24.69 28.79 -8.04
C PHE A 77 -23.72 28.05 -7.14
N ALA A 78 -22.44 27.92 -7.51
CA ALA A 78 -21.45 27.13 -6.73
C ALA A 78 -21.36 27.55 -5.24
N PRO A 79 -21.28 28.86 -4.85
CA PRO A 79 -21.19 29.22 -3.45
C PRO A 79 -22.47 28.92 -2.67
N LEU A 80 -23.61 29.15 -3.30
CA LEU A 80 -24.92 28.88 -2.72
C LEU A 80 -25.13 27.37 -2.53
N ALA A 81 -24.73 26.56 -3.52
CA ALA A 81 -24.77 25.10 -3.45
C ALA A 81 -23.86 24.55 -2.34
N GLY A 82 -22.65 25.10 -2.19
CA GLY A 82 -21.74 24.77 -1.11
C GLY A 82 -22.32 25.08 0.26
N TRP A 83 -22.86 26.28 0.43
CA TRP A 83 -23.51 26.69 1.67
C TRP A 83 -24.72 25.82 2.03
N VAL A 84 -25.59 25.50 1.06
CA VAL A 84 -26.74 24.59 1.27
C VAL A 84 -26.25 23.20 1.73
N SER A 85 -25.21 22.69 1.10
CA SER A 85 -24.63 21.38 1.46
C SER A 85 -24.05 21.34 2.87
N ASP A 86 -23.49 22.46 3.37
CA ASP A 86 -22.92 22.53 4.72
C ASP A 86 -23.99 22.87 5.77
N ARG A 87 -25.00 23.66 5.42
CA ARG A 87 -26.08 24.08 6.31
C ARG A 87 -27.10 23.01 6.62
N PHE A 88 -27.45 22.19 5.61
CA PHE A 88 -28.48 21.16 5.73
C PHE A 88 -27.88 19.75 5.74
N SER A 89 -28.71 18.76 6.14
CA SER A 89 -28.32 17.37 5.98
C SER A 89 -28.07 17.07 4.50
N LYS A 90 -26.90 16.55 4.20
CA LYS A 90 -26.51 16.23 2.81
C LYS A 90 -27.47 15.27 2.14
N ARG A 91 -28.02 14.31 2.90
CA ARG A 91 -29.08 13.41 2.43
C ARG A 91 -30.35 14.18 2.03
N ASP A 92 -30.77 15.19 2.82
CA ASP A 92 -31.96 15.96 2.52
C ASP A 92 -31.76 16.87 1.30
N VAL A 93 -30.54 17.40 1.10
CA VAL A 93 -30.14 18.13 -0.12
C VAL A 93 -30.20 17.21 -1.34
N MET A 94 -29.66 15.98 -1.24
CA MET A 94 -29.73 15.00 -2.34
C MET A 94 -31.15 14.56 -2.66
N LEU A 95 -32.00 14.40 -1.66
CA LEU A 95 -33.42 14.10 -1.86
C LEU A 95 -34.17 15.25 -2.54
N GLY A 96 -33.93 16.47 -2.08
CA GLY A 96 -34.50 17.67 -2.73
C GLY A 96 -34.05 17.80 -4.18
N ALA A 97 -32.78 17.54 -4.47
CA ALA A 97 -32.26 17.53 -5.84
C ALA A 97 -32.89 16.41 -6.69
N ALA A 98 -33.17 15.24 -6.14
CA ALA A 98 -33.84 14.15 -6.87
C ALA A 98 -35.31 14.49 -7.19
N ILE A 99 -36.01 15.15 -6.25
CA ILE A 99 -37.39 15.66 -6.50
C ILE A 99 -37.36 16.72 -7.61
N CYS A 100 -36.43 17.67 -7.51
CA CYS A 100 -36.28 18.72 -8.54
C CYS A 100 -35.97 18.09 -9.91
N GLN A 101 -35.10 17.09 -9.99
CA GLN A 101 -34.80 16.39 -11.24
C GLN A 101 -36.08 15.77 -11.87
N ALA A 102 -36.89 15.07 -11.06
CA ALA A 102 -38.09 14.44 -11.56
C ALA A 102 -39.08 15.47 -12.11
N LEU A 103 -39.27 16.61 -11.42
CA LEU A 103 -40.15 17.69 -11.84
C LEU A 103 -39.65 18.37 -13.14
N VAL A 104 -38.34 18.63 -13.21
CA VAL A 104 -37.74 19.27 -14.40
C VAL A 104 -37.78 18.33 -15.60
N LEU A 105 -37.56 17.01 -15.43
CA LEU A 105 -37.72 16.07 -16.54
C LEU A 105 -39.17 15.96 -17.03
N ALA A 106 -40.13 16.05 -16.12
CA ALA A 106 -41.55 16.11 -16.52
C ALA A 106 -41.86 17.41 -17.28
N GLU A 107 -41.28 18.52 -16.87
CA GLU A 107 -41.40 19.84 -17.58
C GLU A 107 -40.77 19.74 -18.98
N ILE A 108 -39.57 19.19 -19.14
CA ILE A 108 -38.95 19.00 -20.45
C ILE A 108 -39.82 18.11 -21.35
N CYS A 109 -40.40 17.01 -20.82
CA CYS A 109 -41.35 16.20 -21.57
C CYS A 109 -42.56 17.01 -22.02
N GLY A 110 -43.13 17.82 -21.14
CA GLY A 110 -44.20 18.72 -21.47
C GLY A 110 -43.82 19.75 -22.55
N ALA A 111 -42.63 20.34 -22.47
CA ALA A 111 -42.11 21.26 -23.46
C ALA A 111 -41.96 20.61 -24.85
N VAL A 112 -41.54 19.36 -24.93
CA VAL A 112 -41.41 18.59 -26.17
C VAL A 112 -42.80 18.27 -26.75
N VAL A 113 -43.77 17.90 -25.91
CA VAL A 113 -45.16 17.69 -26.33
C VAL A 113 -45.78 19.00 -26.89
N LEU A 114 -45.49 20.13 -26.23
CA LEU A 114 -45.93 21.47 -26.66
C LEU A 114 -45.11 22.03 -27.85
N ARG A 115 -44.07 21.31 -28.29
CA ARG A 115 -43.11 21.72 -29.36
C ARG A 115 -42.45 23.06 -29.07
N ASN A 116 -42.13 23.32 -27.83
CA ASN A 116 -41.58 24.61 -27.39
C ASN A 116 -40.10 24.44 -27.01
N MET A 117 -39.18 24.69 -27.96
CA MET A 117 -37.75 24.54 -27.76
C MET A 117 -37.18 25.50 -26.68
N PRO A 118 -37.57 26.79 -26.63
CA PRO A 118 -37.16 27.65 -25.51
C PRO A 118 -37.51 27.10 -24.13
N LEU A 119 -38.71 26.56 -23.94
CA LEU A 119 -39.14 25.94 -22.69
C LEU A 119 -38.31 24.69 -22.38
N ALA A 120 -38.04 23.83 -23.35
CA ALA A 120 -37.17 22.66 -23.18
C ALA A 120 -35.74 23.05 -22.77
N LEU A 121 -35.19 24.15 -23.33
CA LEU A 121 -33.89 24.68 -22.94
C LEU A 121 -33.90 25.31 -21.53
N CYS A 122 -35.00 25.93 -21.11
CA CYS A 122 -35.19 26.40 -19.73
C CYS A 122 -35.20 25.22 -18.74
N GLY A 123 -35.90 24.14 -19.07
CA GLY A 123 -35.85 22.91 -18.29
C GLY A 123 -34.45 22.31 -18.23
N PHE A 124 -33.72 22.28 -19.34
CA PHE A 124 -32.33 21.82 -19.36
C PHE A 124 -31.39 22.68 -18.49
N PHE A 125 -31.58 24.01 -18.49
CA PHE A 125 -30.90 24.92 -17.57
C PHE A 125 -31.26 24.60 -16.09
N ALA A 126 -32.52 24.35 -15.77
CA ALA A 126 -32.97 23.98 -14.44
C ALA A 126 -32.38 22.63 -14.01
N LEU A 127 -32.22 21.66 -14.92
CA LEU A 127 -31.53 20.40 -14.68
C LEU A 127 -30.04 20.62 -14.32
N ALA A 128 -29.36 21.52 -15.03
CA ALA A 128 -27.98 21.89 -14.72
C ALA A 128 -27.86 22.64 -13.37
N VAL A 129 -28.85 23.49 -13.00
CA VAL A 129 -28.90 24.09 -11.66
C VAL A 129 -29.04 23.02 -10.58
N GLN A 130 -29.95 22.06 -10.78
CA GLN A 130 -30.12 20.92 -9.85
C GLN A 130 -28.81 20.14 -9.68
N ALA A 131 -28.10 19.85 -10.77
CA ALA A 131 -26.80 19.17 -10.74
C ALA A 131 -25.74 19.97 -9.96
N ALA A 132 -25.75 21.30 -10.03
CA ALA A 132 -24.85 22.16 -9.26
C ALA A 132 -25.08 22.04 -7.74
N PHE A 133 -26.34 21.96 -7.28
CA PHE A 133 -26.68 21.75 -5.86
C PHE A 133 -26.42 20.31 -5.39
N PHE A 134 -26.61 19.33 -6.27
CA PHE A 134 -26.35 17.94 -5.97
C PHE A 134 -24.84 17.63 -5.76
N SER A 135 -23.96 18.27 -6.53
CA SER A 135 -22.52 17.98 -6.59
C SER A 135 -21.79 18.08 -5.23
N PRO A 136 -21.86 19.19 -4.45
CA PRO A 136 -21.15 19.27 -3.17
C PRO A 136 -21.73 18.32 -2.11
N ALA A 137 -23.02 18.05 -2.13
CA ALA A 137 -23.67 17.14 -1.18
C ALA A 137 -23.21 15.69 -1.38
N LYS A 138 -23.19 15.20 -2.64
CA LYS A 138 -22.74 13.83 -2.97
C LYS A 138 -21.26 13.60 -2.67
N ILE A 139 -20.42 14.62 -2.82
CA ILE A 139 -18.99 14.51 -2.52
C ILE A 139 -18.79 14.54 -1.00
N GLY A 140 -19.46 15.45 -0.31
CA GLY A 140 -19.33 15.63 1.13
C GLY A 140 -19.83 14.46 1.96
N ILE A 141 -20.85 13.73 1.52
CA ILE A 141 -21.43 12.59 2.25
C ILE A 141 -20.53 11.35 2.27
N ASN A 142 -19.60 11.21 1.32
CA ASN A 142 -18.72 10.04 1.22
C ASN A 142 -17.99 9.74 2.52
N LYS A 143 -17.31 10.73 3.09
CA LYS A 143 -16.55 10.55 4.34
C LYS A 143 -17.44 10.16 5.51
N GLU A 144 -18.67 10.63 5.53
CA GLU A 144 -19.66 10.37 6.59
C GLU A 144 -20.25 8.95 6.49
N LEU A 145 -20.31 8.36 5.27
CA LEU A 145 -20.78 7.00 5.03
C LEU A 145 -19.69 5.93 5.17
N VAL A 146 -18.49 6.20 4.67
CA VAL A 146 -17.44 5.15 4.59
C VAL A 146 -16.21 5.42 5.47
N GLY A 147 -16.14 6.58 6.12
CA GLY A 147 -14.99 6.99 6.94
C GLY A 147 -13.73 7.30 6.11
N SER A 148 -12.69 7.82 6.77
CA SER A 148 -11.44 8.21 6.12
C SER A 148 -10.69 7.03 5.49
N LYS A 149 -10.70 5.85 6.13
CA LYS A 149 -9.99 4.66 5.64
C LYS A 149 -10.47 4.16 4.28
N ARG A 150 -11.76 4.29 3.99
CA ARG A 150 -12.40 3.80 2.76
C ARG A 150 -12.69 4.92 1.75
N LEU A 151 -12.30 6.16 2.07
CA LEU A 151 -12.65 7.33 1.25
C LEU A 151 -12.04 7.27 -0.15
N GLY A 152 -10.82 6.77 -0.29
CA GLY A 152 -10.19 6.58 -1.59
C GLY A 152 -10.94 5.57 -2.47
N PHE A 153 -11.39 4.46 -1.88
CA PHE A 153 -12.24 3.49 -2.56
C PHE A 153 -13.56 4.13 -3.00
N ALA A 154 -14.24 4.84 -2.10
CA ALA A 154 -15.52 5.47 -2.37
C ALA A 154 -15.42 6.52 -3.49
N ALA A 155 -14.42 7.41 -3.44
CA ALA A 155 -14.19 8.42 -4.46
C ALA A 155 -13.89 7.81 -5.84
N GLY A 156 -13.10 6.73 -5.90
CA GLY A 156 -12.80 6.03 -7.15
C GLY A 156 -14.04 5.35 -7.77
N ILE A 157 -14.80 4.59 -6.97
CA ILE A 157 -16.07 3.96 -7.44
C ILE A 157 -17.08 5.01 -7.91
N GLN A 158 -17.19 6.12 -7.17
CA GLN A 158 -18.09 7.22 -7.51
C GLN A 158 -17.75 7.80 -8.88
N GLN A 159 -16.49 8.05 -9.18
CA GLN A 159 -16.08 8.59 -10.47
C GLN A 159 -16.18 7.56 -11.60
N MET A 160 -15.81 6.30 -11.33
CA MET A 160 -15.94 5.20 -12.29
C MET A 160 -17.38 5.06 -12.78
N THR A 161 -18.32 4.96 -11.85
CA THR A 161 -19.75 4.77 -12.19
C THR A 161 -20.34 6.00 -12.90
N ALA A 162 -19.89 7.21 -12.53
CA ALA A 162 -20.29 8.44 -13.23
C ALA A 162 -19.79 8.43 -14.69
N MET A 163 -18.52 8.05 -14.94
CA MET A 163 -17.98 8.00 -16.31
C MET A 163 -18.67 6.94 -17.16
N LEU A 164 -18.97 5.77 -16.61
CA LEU A 164 -19.73 4.74 -17.32
C LEU A 164 -21.16 5.22 -17.64
N ALA A 165 -21.82 5.88 -16.68
CA ALA A 165 -23.16 6.43 -16.90
C ALA A 165 -23.19 7.50 -17.99
N ILE A 166 -22.20 8.38 -18.00
CA ILE A 166 -22.04 9.42 -19.03
C ILE A 166 -21.87 8.76 -20.40
N LEU A 167 -20.97 7.77 -20.53
CA LEU A 167 -20.71 7.06 -21.78
C LEU A 167 -21.95 6.35 -22.29
N VAL A 168 -22.60 5.55 -21.41
CA VAL A 168 -23.83 4.81 -21.80
C VAL A 168 -24.95 5.78 -22.15
N GLY A 169 -25.12 6.87 -21.37
CA GLY A 169 -26.15 7.88 -21.65
C GLY A 169 -25.97 8.55 -23.01
N GLN A 170 -24.76 8.91 -23.38
CA GLN A 170 -24.44 9.52 -24.68
C GLN A 170 -24.73 8.58 -25.86
N ILE A 171 -24.20 7.33 -25.78
CA ILE A 171 -24.37 6.33 -26.86
C ILE A 171 -25.84 5.96 -27.01
N PHE A 172 -26.52 5.71 -25.89
CA PHE A 172 -27.91 5.28 -25.89
C PHE A 172 -28.85 6.37 -26.40
N ALA A 173 -28.60 7.66 -26.03
CA ALA A 173 -29.37 8.78 -26.52
C ALA A 173 -29.27 8.95 -28.03
N GLY A 174 -28.03 8.95 -28.56
CA GLY A 174 -27.79 9.08 -30.01
C GLY A 174 -28.43 7.93 -30.79
N TRP A 175 -28.16 6.69 -30.35
CA TRP A 175 -28.73 5.50 -31.00
C TRP A 175 -30.27 5.49 -31.01
N LEU A 176 -30.86 5.81 -29.85
CA LEU A 176 -32.35 5.79 -29.72
C LEU A 176 -33.00 6.88 -30.54
N PHE A 177 -32.39 8.06 -30.63
CA PHE A 177 -32.89 9.15 -31.45
C PHE A 177 -32.69 8.86 -32.93
N ASP A 178 -31.49 8.56 -33.39
CA ASP A 178 -31.16 8.36 -34.80
C ASP A 178 -31.92 7.19 -35.43
N HIS A 179 -31.96 6.03 -34.75
CA HIS A 179 -32.64 4.83 -35.23
C HIS A 179 -34.15 5.09 -35.48
N ARG A 180 -34.82 5.85 -34.60
CA ARG A 180 -36.22 6.18 -34.78
C ARG A 180 -36.41 7.33 -35.77
N PHE A 181 -35.53 8.32 -35.78
CA PHE A 181 -35.65 9.46 -36.69
C PHE A 181 -35.46 9.06 -38.14
N THR A 182 -34.45 8.26 -38.43
CA THR A 182 -34.21 7.77 -39.79
C THR A 182 -35.28 6.73 -40.22
N GLY A 183 -35.73 5.89 -39.30
CA GLY A 183 -36.76 4.87 -39.56
C GLY A 183 -38.14 5.46 -39.89
N HIS A 184 -38.43 6.72 -39.52
CA HIS A 184 -39.67 7.42 -39.80
C HIS A 184 -39.53 8.46 -40.92
N GLY A 185 -38.42 8.52 -41.65
CA GLY A 185 -38.23 9.39 -42.81
C GLY A 185 -37.74 10.82 -42.54
N GLY A 186 -37.42 11.15 -41.29
CA GLY A 186 -36.84 12.46 -40.88
C GLY A 186 -37.82 13.63 -40.91
N GLY A 187 -37.35 14.85 -40.58
CA GLY A 187 -38.13 16.06 -40.56
C GLY A 187 -38.48 16.58 -39.16
N ALA A 188 -38.77 17.89 -39.05
CA ALA A 188 -38.99 18.55 -37.75
C ALA A 188 -40.14 17.96 -36.93
N GLU A 189 -41.21 17.54 -37.60
CA GLU A 189 -42.38 16.92 -36.96
C GLU A 189 -42.00 15.58 -36.27
N ILE A 190 -41.28 14.75 -36.99
CA ILE A 190 -40.83 13.43 -36.54
C ILE A 190 -39.79 13.60 -35.40
N ALA A 191 -38.94 14.65 -35.48
CA ALA A 191 -37.93 14.90 -34.43
C ALA A 191 -38.58 15.13 -33.05
N TRP A 192 -39.68 15.89 -32.98
CA TRP A 192 -40.45 16.11 -31.75
C TRP A 192 -41.05 14.81 -31.19
N GLN A 193 -41.64 14.00 -32.06
CA GLN A 193 -42.22 12.71 -31.65
C GLN A 193 -41.17 11.72 -31.15
N VAL A 194 -40.05 11.64 -31.85
CA VAL A 194 -38.95 10.70 -31.51
C VAL A 194 -38.24 11.11 -30.22
N ALA A 195 -38.03 12.42 -29.96
CA ALA A 195 -37.41 12.95 -28.75
C ALA A 195 -38.20 12.61 -27.46
N LEU A 196 -39.53 12.45 -27.56
CA LEU A 196 -40.37 12.23 -26.39
C LEU A 196 -40.06 10.89 -25.69
N ALA A 197 -39.79 9.80 -26.43
CA ALA A 197 -39.59 8.49 -25.83
C ALA A 197 -38.35 8.38 -24.92
N PRO A 198 -37.15 8.85 -25.31
CA PRO A 198 -35.99 8.88 -24.37
C PRO A 198 -36.28 9.78 -23.16
N LEU A 199 -36.96 10.90 -23.31
CA LEU A 199 -37.28 11.80 -22.19
C LEU A 199 -38.28 11.21 -21.20
N LEU A 200 -39.32 10.50 -21.69
CA LEU A 200 -40.25 9.75 -20.84
C LEU A 200 -39.53 8.61 -20.09
N LEU A 201 -38.59 7.93 -20.72
CA LEU A 201 -37.75 6.95 -20.08
C LEU A 201 -36.98 7.57 -18.91
N LEU A 202 -36.39 8.77 -19.09
CA LEU A 202 -35.69 9.49 -18.03
C LEU A 202 -36.61 9.86 -16.88
N ALA A 203 -37.78 10.40 -17.18
CA ALA A 203 -38.78 10.73 -16.17
C ALA A 203 -39.18 9.46 -15.36
N GLY A 204 -39.36 8.33 -16.04
CA GLY A 204 -39.62 7.05 -15.40
C GLY A 204 -38.49 6.55 -14.50
N ILE A 205 -37.24 6.61 -14.96
CA ILE A 205 -36.07 6.21 -14.20
C ILE A 205 -35.80 7.14 -13.01
N SER A 206 -36.26 8.39 -13.04
CA SER A 206 -36.08 9.32 -11.92
C SER A 206 -36.89 8.90 -10.67
N VAL A 207 -37.99 8.16 -10.82
CA VAL A 207 -38.83 7.71 -9.71
C VAL A 207 -38.08 6.71 -8.79
N PRO A 208 -37.48 5.61 -9.27
CA PRO A 208 -36.62 4.77 -8.43
C PRO A 208 -35.39 5.53 -7.89
N GLY A 209 -34.84 6.52 -8.62
CA GLY A 209 -33.79 7.41 -8.11
C GLY A 209 -34.21 8.18 -6.86
N LEU A 210 -35.46 8.62 -6.79
CA LEU A 210 -36.05 9.27 -5.61
C LEU A 210 -36.12 8.32 -4.41
N ALA A 211 -36.54 7.07 -4.63
CA ALA A 211 -36.56 6.03 -3.59
C ALA A 211 -35.17 5.72 -3.05
N LEU A 212 -34.15 5.66 -3.93
CA LEU A 212 -32.77 5.49 -3.55
C LEU A 212 -32.24 6.66 -2.72
N ALA A 213 -32.56 7.91 -3.10
CA ALA A 213 -32.18 9.10 -2.34
C ALA A 213 -32.79 9.09 -0.93
N TRP A 214 -34.03 8.64 -0.81
CA TRP A 214 -34.71 8.50 0.49
C TRP A 214 -34.08 7.39 1.35
N ALA A 215 -33.59 6.31 0.77
CA ALA A 215 -32.94 5.19 1.45
C ALA A 215 -31.54 5.51 2.00
N ILE A 216 -30.91 6.62 1.60
CA ILE A 216 -29.63 7.07 2.15
C ILE A 216 -29.84 7.46 3.62
N PRO A 217 -28.99 7.02 4.57
CA PRO A 217 -29.10 7.41 5.97
C PRO A 217 -28.98 8.93 6.15
N ARG A 218 -29.84 9.50 6.99
CA ARG A 218 -29.76 10.93 7.32
C ARG A 218 -28.52 11.19 8.16
N VAL A 219 -27.69 12.09 7.67
CA VAL A 219 -26.47 12.54 8.35
C VAL A 219 -26.75 13.89 9.00
N PRO A 220 -26.27 14.13 10.25
CA PRO A 220 -26.47 15.41 10.91
C PRO A 220 -25.93 16.59 10.11
N ALA A 221 -26.66 17.69 10.12
CA ALA A 221 -26.22 18.94 9.52
C ALA A 221 -25.00 19.48 10.28
N GLN A 222 -24.04 20.04 9.57
CA GLN A 222 -22.80 20.58 10.18
C GLN A 222 -22.97 22.01 10.75
N GLY A 223 -24.11 22.67 10.52
CA GLY A 223 -24.44 23.95 11.12
C GLY A 223 -23.68 25.14 10.55
N GLY A 224 -23.67 25.34 9.24
CA GLY A 224 -23.03 26.50 8.61
C GLY A 224 -23.62 27.86 9.02
N PRO A 225 -22.95 28.99 8.66
CA PRO A 225 -23.36 30.34 9.01
C PRO A 225 -24.76 30.69 8.45
N PRO A 226 -25.45 31.69 9.01
CA PRO A 226 -26.74 32.15 8.46
C PRO A 226 -26.55 32.68 7.04
N PHE A 227 -27.63 32.61 6.24
CA PHE A 227 -27.61 33.13 4.86
C PHE A 227 -27.37 34.64 4.84
N THR A 228 -26.46 35.08 3.96
CA THR A 228 -26.23 36.48 3.65
C THR A 228 -26.06 36.65 2.15
N TRP A 229 -26.56 37.74 1.54
CA TRP A 229 -26.38 37.99 0.11
C TRP A 229 -24.89 38.10 -0.31
N LYS A 230 -23.99 38.42 0.63
CA LYS A 230 -22.55 38.39 0.40
C LYS A 230 -22.03 37.00 0.05
N LEU A 231 -22.75 35.94 0.44
CA LEU A 231 -22.42 34.55 0.15
C LEU A 231 -22.45 34.27 -1.36
N ALA A 232 -23.41 34.83 -2.10
CA ALA A 232 -23.50 34.67 -3.54
C ALA A 232 -22.26 35.22 -4.29
N ALA A 233 -21.55 36.17 -3.68
CA ALA A 233 -20.32 36.77 -4.23
C ALA A 233 -19.03 36.18 -3.58
N SER A 234 -19.14 35.12 -2.77
CA SER A 234 -18.00 34.57 -1.98
C SER A 234 -17.03 33.71 -2.79
N HIS A 235 -17.18 33.55 -4.09
CA HIS A 235 -16.29 32.74 -4.95
C HIS A 235 -14.81 32.96 -4.69
N PHE A 236 -14.39 34.25 -4.72
CA PHE A 236 -12.97 34.59 -4.56
C PHE A 236 -12.51 34.47 -3.10
N LEU A 237 -13.42 34.66 -2.13
CA LEU A 237 -13.09 34.47 -0.71
C LEU A 237 -12.89 32.99 -0.41
N ASN A 238 -13.74 32.11 -0.90
CA ASN A 238 -13.63 30.67 -0.75
C ASN A 238 -12.37 30.14 -1.45
N LEU A 239 -12.02 30.69 -2.61
CA LEU A 239 -10.79 30.38 -3.32
C LEU A 239 -9.55 30.87 -2.53
N ALA A 240 -9.61 32.06 -1.96
CA ALA A 240 -8.53 32.58 -1.12
C ALA A 240 -8.34 31.73 0.14
N ASP A 241 -9.42 31.27 0.79
CA ASP A 241 -9.37 30.39 1.94
C ASP A 241 -8.76 29.03 1.58
N LEU A 242 -9.13 28.43 0.43
CA LEU A 242 -8.53 27.22 -0.10
C LEU A 242 -7.01 27.38 -0.30
N TRP A 243 -6.58 28.54 -0.81
CA TRP A 243 -5.18 28.80 -1.13
C TRP A 243 -4.30 29.19 0.07
N ARG A 244 -4.89 29.56 1.19
CA ARG A 244 -4.15 29.81 2.46
C ARG A 244 -3.53 28.54 3.02
N ASP A 245 -4.23 27.39 2.92
CA ASP A 245 -3.65 26.11 3.29
C ASP A 245 -2.75 25.60 2.13
N VAL A 246 -1.43 25.67 2.31
CA VAL A 246 -0.45 25.33 1.27
C VAL A 246 -0.62 23.90 0.73
N PRO A 247 -0.83 22.85 1.55
CA PRO A 247 -1.13 21.51 1.06
C PRO A 247 -2.42 21.43 0.23
N LEU A 248 -3.52 22.04 0.68
CA LEU A 248 -4.78 22.09 -0.07
C LEU A 248 -4.64 22.84 -1.40
N ARG A 249 -3.95 23.97 -1.38
CA ARG A 249 -3.63 24.73 -2.59
C ARG A 249 -2.90 23.88 -3.62
N ARG A 250 -1.85 23.16 -3.21
CA ARG A 250 -1.07 22.30 -4.11
C ARG A 250 -1.92 21.16 -4.70
N ALA A 251 -2.74 20.53 -3.87
CA ALA A 251 -3.63 19.47 -4.33
C ALA A 251 -4.73 20.01 -5.26
N SER A 252 -5.33 21.18 -4.98
CA SER A 252 -6.33 21.80 -5.85
C SER A 252 -5.76 22.18 -7.22
N PHE A 253 -4.53 22.67 -7.30
CA PHE A 253 -3.87 22.88 -8.59
C PHE A 253 -3.64 21.59 -9.37
N GLY A 254 -3.34 20.48 -8.69
CA GLY A 254 -3.29 19.16 -9.34
C GLY A 254 -4.64 18.72 -9.90
N VAL A 255 -5.73 18.98 -9.18
CA VAL A 255 -7.11 18.70 -9.65
C VAL A 255 -7.46 19.59 -10.84
N ALA A 256 -7.19 20.90 -10.75
CA ALA A 256 -7.42 21.83 -11.85
C ALA A 256 -6.58 21.48 -13.09
N PHE A 257 -5.32 21.06 -12.90
CA PHE A 257 -4.50 20.56 -14.00
C PHE A 257 -5.16 19.39 -14.72
N PHE A 258 -5.71 18.42 -13.99
CA PHE A 258 -6.44 17.31 -14.60
C PHE A 258 -7.64 17.81 -15.43
N TRP A 259 -8.45 18.74 -14.92
CA TRP A 259 -9.62 19.22 -15.65
C TRP A 259 -9.24 20.03 -16.88
N GLY A 260 -8.20 20.86 -16.79
CA GLY A 260 -7.63 21.53 -17.95
C GLY A 260 -7.07 20.55 -18.99
N PHE A 261 -6.34 19.53 -18.55
CA PHE A 261 -5.86 18.44 -19.39
C PHE A 261 -7.02 17.67 -20.06
N ALA A 262 -8.05 17.32 -19.32
CA ALA A 262 -9.21 16.59 -19.84
C ALA A 262 -9.98 17.44 -20.89
N ALA A 263 -10.14 18.74 -20.64
CA ALA A 263 -10.76 19.67 -21.60
C ALA A 263 -9.89 19.77 -22.88
N PHE A 264 -8.57 19.87 -22.73
CA PHE A 264 -7.64 19.91 -23.85
C PHE A 264 -7.72 18.64 -24.71
N ILE A 265 -7.62 17.45 -24.10
CA ILE A 265 -7.69 16.17 -24.83
C ILE A 265 -9.04 15.97 -25.50
N ASN A 266 -10.14 16.38 -24.86
CA ASN A 266 -11.48 16.31 -25.45
C ASN A 266 -11.56 17.14 -26.72
N LEU A 267 -11.17 18.42 -26.66
CA LEU A 267 -11.21 19.33 -27.80
C LEU A 267 -10.22 18.90 -28.89
N TRP A 268 -9.02 18.50 -28.50
CA TRP A 268 -8.01 17.95 -29.41
C TRP A 268 -8.54 16.73 -30.17
N SER A 269 -9.19 15.78 -29.48
CA SER A 269 -9.74 14.58 -30.10
C SER A 269 -10.86 14.88 -31.11
N VAL A 270 -11.75 15.83 -30.78
CA VAL A 270 -12.84 16.27 -31.68
C VAL A 270 -12.25 16.95 -32.94
N LYS A 271 -11.28 17.83 -32.77
CA LYS A 271 -10.62 18.49 -33.90
C LYS A 271 -9.83 17.52 -34.77
N LEU A 272 -9.13 16.57 -34.15
CA LEU A 272 -8.43 15.53 -34.89
C LEU A 272 -9.39 14.71 -35.76
N ALA A 273 -10.53 14.32 -35.22
CA ALA A 273 -11.58 13.62 -35.99
C ALA A 273 -12.08 14.46 -37.17
N LYS A 274 -12.26 15.79 -36.94
CA LYS A 274 -12.69 16.71 -38.01
C LYS A 274 -11.65 16.79 -39.15
N VAL A 275 -10.37 16.83 -38.82
CA VAL A 275 -9.29 16.86 -39.84
C VAL A 275 -9.20 15.54 -40.59
N MET A 276 -9.35 14.39 -39.90
CA MET A 276 -9.33 13.06 -40.50
C MET A 276 -10.46 12.83 -41.52
N THR A 277 -11.65 13.37 -41.27
CA THR A 277 -12.85 13.16 -42.07
C THR A 277 -13.18 14.35 -42.98
N GLY A 278 -12.38 15.41 -42.97
CA GLY A 278 -12.69 16.67 -43.66
C GLY A 278 -13.92 17.40 -43.12
N GLY A 279 -14.45 16.97 -41.97
CA GLY A 279 -15.69 17.52 -41.39
C GLY A 279 -17.00 17.05 -42.07
N GLY A 280 -16.89 16.08 -42.99
CA GLY A 280 -18.01 15.46 -43.69
C GLY A 280 -18.49 14.15 -43.05
N GLU A 281 -18.89 13.20 -43.90
CA GLU A 281 -19.35 11.88 -43.45
C GLU A 281 -18.33 11.18 -42.57
N GLY A 282 -18.80 10.57 -41.49
CA GLY A 282 -17.96 9.85 -40.54
C GLY A 282 -17.36 10.70 -39.42
N PHE A 283 -17.46 12.03 -39.43
CA PHE A 283 -16.98 12.92 -38.38
C PHE A 283 -17.55 12.56 -37.00
N GLY A 284 -18.87 12.41 -36.90
CA GLY A 284 -19.54 12.04 -35.66
C GLY A 284 -19.12 10.68 -35.14
N THR A 285 -19.00 9.68 -36.02
CA THR A 285 -18.55 8.32 -35.69
C THR A 285 -17.10 8.35 -35.17
N GLN A 286 -16.20 9.02 -35.88
CA GLN A 286 -14.77 9.09 -35.48
C GLN A 286 -14.59 9.81 -34.15
N SER A 287 -15.28 10.93 -33.94
CA SER A 287 -15.30 11.64 -32.65
C SER A 287 -15.81 10.75 -31.52
N SER A 288 -16.90 10.03 -31.76
CA SER A 288 -17.49 9.12 -30.77
C SER A 288 -16.56 7.97 -30.40
N ILE A 289 -15.82 7.40 -31.36
CA ILE A 289 -14.82 6.35 -31.10
C ILE A 289 -13.70 6.86 -30.20
N PHE A 290 -13.16 8.05 -30.46
CA PHE A 290 -12.12 8.65 -29.60
C PHE A 290 -12.64 8.92 -28.19
N MET A 291 -13.83 9.51 -28.09
CA MET A 291 -14.47 9.78 -26.79
C MET A 291 -14.79 8.49 -26.02
N ALA A 292 -15.26 7.44 -26.71
CA ALA A 292 -15.51 6.14 -26.10
C ALA A 292 -14.20 5.51 -25.55
N ALA A 293 -13.13 5.51 -26.34
CA ALA A 293 -11.83 5.01 -25.90
C ALA A 293 -11.32 5.75 -24.66
N ALA A 294 -11.39 7.09 -24.66
CA ALA A 294 -11.00 7.92 -23.52
C ALA A 294 -11.89 7.65 -22.28
N SER A 295 -13.22 7.57 -22.47
CA SER A 295 -14.17 7.33 -21.36
C SER A 295 -13.99 5.95 -20.74
N LEU A 296 -13.79 4.91 -21.54
CA LEU A 296 -13.50 3.55 -21.06
C LEU A 296 -12.16 3.51 -20.30
N GLY A 297 -11.12 4.14 -20.86
CA GLY A 297 -9.84 4.27 -20.19
C GLY A 297 -9.99 4.96 -18.83
N MET A 298 -10.71 6.07 -18.78
CA MET A 298 -10.94 6.83 -17.55
C MET A 298 -11.74 6.03 -16.51
N ALA A 299 -12.81 5.35 -16.93
CA ALA A 299 -13.59 4.48 -16.04
C ALA A 299 -12.74 3.34 -15.45
N ALA A 300 -11.95 2.67 -16.30
CA ALA A 300 -11.02 1.64 -15.85
C ALA A 300 -9.96 2.20 -14.89
N GLY A 301 -9.42 3.40 -15.16
CA GLY A 301 -8.46 4.09 -14.31
C GLY A 301 -9.03 4.44 -12.94
N PHE A 302 -10.25 4.94 -12.85
CA PHE A 302 -10.93 5.19 -11.57
C PHE A 302 -11.22 3.92 -10.80
N GLY A 303 -11.63 2.84 -11.49
CA GLY A 303 -11.81 1.51 -10.89
C GLY A 303 -10.51 0.96 -10.32
N PHE A 304 -9.43 1.06 -11.07
CA PHE A 304 -8.09 0.65 -10.62
C PHE A 304 -7.62 1.49 -9.42
N ALA A 305 -7.76 2.81 -9.46
CA ALA A 305 -7.43 3.70 -8.36
C ALA A 305 -8.26 3.38 -7.10
N SER A 306 -9.55 3.08 -7.27
CA SER A 306 -10.43 2.64 -6.19
C SER A 306 -9.92 1.36 -5.51
N PHE A 307 -9.50 0.39 -6.31
CA PHE A 307 -8.92 -0.86 -5.81
C PHE A 307 -7.62 -0.62 -5.04
N LEU A 308 -6.72 0.22 -5.56
CA LEU A 308 -5.45 0.58 -4.92
C LEU A 308 -5.66 1.28 -3.58
N MET A 309 -6.68 2.14 -3.49
CA MET A 309 -6.98 2.95 -2.30
C MET A 309 -8.02 2.30 -1.36
N ARG A 310 -8.18 0.97 -1.40
CA ARG A 310 -9.17 0.26 -0.57
C ARG A 310 -8.98 0.43 0.93
N ARG A 311 -7.74 0.63 1.39
CA ARG A 311 -7.40 0.72 2.82
C ARG A 311 -6.86 2.07 3.23
N ARG A 312 -6.23 2.81 2.32
CA ARG A 312 -5.63 4.13 2.57
C ARG A 312 -5.49 4.92 1.27
N ILE A 313 -5.40 6.23 1.40
CA ILE A 313 -5.13 7.14 0.27
C ILE A 313 -3.63 7.15 0.01
N GLU A 314 -3.21 6.76 -1.20
CA GLU A 314 -1.81 6.65 -1.62
C GLU A 314 -1.46 7.73 -2.64
N LEU A 315 -0.90 8.84 -2.17
CA LEU A 315 -0.47 9.96 -3.03
C LEU A 315 0.72 9.61 -3.94
N GLY A 316 1.49 8.57 -3.62
CA GLY A 316 2.61 8.13 -4.45
C GLY A 316 2.22 7.72 -5.88
N TRP A 317 0.95 7.36 -6.12
CA TRP A 317 0.44 7.06 -7.45
C TRP A 317 0.30 8.29 -8.35
N VAL A 318 0.16 9.49 -7.79
CA VAL A 318 -0.04 10.73 -8.56
C VAL A 318 1.13 10.98 -9.52
N PRO A 319 2.41 11.02 -9.08
CA PRO A 319 3.53 11.22 -10.01
C PRO A 319 3.75 10.03 -10.95
N VAL A 320 3.47 8.79 -10.52
CA VAL A 320 3.56 7.61 -11.39
C VAL A 320 2.57 7.71 -12.55
N ALA A 321 1.32 8.05 -12.23
CA ALA A 321 0.29 8.27 -13.22
C ALA A 321 0.62 9.43 -14.17
N GLY A 322 1.13 10.54 -13.63
CA GLY A 322 1.57 11.67 -14.44
C GLY A 322 2.74 11.34 -15.38
N MET A 323 3.70 10.51 -14.97
CA MET A 323 4.74 10.00 -15.86
C MET A 323 4.16 9.09 -16.95
N SER A 324 3.18 8.24 -16.61
CA SER A 324 2.45 7.42 -17.59
C SER A 324 1.68 8.29 -18.59
N MET A 325 1.03 9.39 -18.14
CA MET A 325 0.40 10.38 -19.02
C MET A 325 1.41 10.98 -19.99
N THR A 326 2.62 11.33 -19.51
CA THR A 326 3.71 11.86 -20.33
C THR A 326 4.07 10.89 -21.43
N VAL A 327 4.36 9.64 -21.07
CA VAL A 327 4.76 8.60 -22.04
C VAL A 327 3.65 8.35 -23.05
N ALA A 328 2.41 8.21 -22.61
CA ALA A 328 1.28 7.96 -23.51
C ALA A 328 1.02 9.14 -24.48
N ALA A 329 1.06 10.39 -23.99
CA ALA A 329 0.88 11.58 -24.83
C ALA A 329 2.01 11.73 -25.85
N LEU A 330 3.27 11.55 -25.43
CA LEU A 330 4.41 11.58 -26.36
C LEU A 330 4.33 10.45 -27.39
N SER A 331 3.89 9.24 -26.97
CA SER A 331 3.70 8.13 -27.92
C SER A 331 2.65 8.45 -28.98
N LEU A 332 1.52 9.07 -28.59
CA LEU A 332 0.47 9.49 -29.52
C LEU A 332 0.99 10.48 -30.57
N SER A 333 1.98 11.34 -30.24
CA SER A 333 2.55 12.30 -31.18
C SER A 333 3.29 11.65 -32.37
N PHE A 334 3.74 10.41 -32.21
CA PHE A 334 4.45 9.64 -33.24
C PHE A 334 3.54 8.65 -33.99
N MET A 335 2.31 8.44 -33.49
CA MET A 335 1.39 7.45 -34.06
C MET A 335 0.52 8.06 -35.17
N GLN A 336 0.07 7.19 -36.07
CA GLN A 336 -1.02 7.53 -36.98
C GLN A 336 -2.35 7.46 -36.21
N PRO A 337 -3.29 8.43 -36.41
CA PRO A 337 -4.51 8.55 -35.60
C PRO A 337 -5.61 7.53 -35.97
N HIS A 338 -5.21 6.28 -36.22
CA HIS A 338 -6.14 5.18 -36.56
C HIS A 338 -5.66 3.86 -35.99
N GLY A 339 -6.58 2.91 -35.91
CA GLY A 339 -6.28 1.54 -35.49
C GLY A 339 -6.30 1.32 -33.97
N ALA A 340 -6.23 0.08 -33.58
CA ALA A 340 -6.37 -0.35 -32.18
C ALA A 340 -5.25 0.18 -31.26
N VAL A 341 -4.02 0.33 -31.79
CA VAL A 341 -2.87 0.79 -31.01
C VAL A 341 -3.03 2.24 -30.58
N PHE A 342 -3.48 3.11 -31.51
CA PHE A 342 -3.76 4.51 -31.20
C PHE A 342 -4.88 4.64 -30.17
N LEU A 343 -6.00 3.92 -30.35
CA LEU A 343 -7.12 3.94 -29.42
C LEU A 343 -6.74 3.40 -28.04
N SER A 344 -5.96 2.32 -27.99
CA SER A 344 -5.44 1.78 -26.73
C SER A 344 -4.51 2.75 -26.00
N THR A 345 -3.66 3.49 -26.74
CA THR A 345 -2.76 4.49 -26.16
C THR A 345 -3.55 5.71 -25.66
N LEU A 346 -4.61 6.13 -26.38
CA LEU A 346 -5.52 7.18 -25.93
C LEU A 346 -6.30 6.74 -24.68
N ALA A 347 -6.74 5.48 -24.64
CA ALA A 347 -7.36 4.91 -23.45
C ALA A 347 -6.39 4.83 -22.26
N LEU A 348 -5.12 4.46 -22.49
CA LEU A 348 -4.06 4.45 -21.47
C LEU A 348 -3.79 5.88 -20.93
N LEU A 349 -3.77 6.87 -21.81
CA LEU A 349 -3.63 8.28 -21.41
C LEU A 349 -4.76 8.70 -20.47
N ALA A 350 -6.01 8.39 -20.82
CA ALA A 350 -7.19 8.69 -20.01
C ALA A 350 -7.24 7.87 -18.71
N PHE A 351 -6.84 6.59 -18.76
CA PHE A 351 -6.65 5.73 -17.59
C PHE A 351 -5.67 6.36 -16.59
N SER A 352 -4.50 6.78 -17.10
CA SER A 352 -3.46 7.39 -16.27
C SER A 352 -3.93 8.72 -15.67
N ALA A 353 -4.68 9.52 -16.41
CA ALA A 353 -5.27 10.76 -15.91
C ALA A 353 -6.27 10.51 -14.77
N ALA A 354 -7.08 9.45 -14.84
CA ALA A 354 -7.99 9.06 -13.77
C ALA A 354 -7.23 8.59 -12.52
N VAL A 355 -6.15 7.81 -12.68
CA VAL A 355 -5.28 7.38 -11.57
C VAL A 355 -4.55 8.57 -10.94
N PHE A 356 -4.23 9.61 -11.72
CA PHE A 356 -3.67 10.87 -11.22
C PHE A 356 -4.67 11.65 -10.35
N LEU A 357 -5.91 11.80 -10.80
CA LEU A 357 -6.94 12.60 -10.12
C LEU A 357 -7.45 11.96 -8.83
N ALA A 358 -7.72 10.65 -8.84
CA ALA A 358 -8.45 9.98 -7.78
C ALA A 358 -7.82 10.12 -6.38
N PRO A 359 -6.49 9.96 -6.19
CA PRO A 359 -5.85 10.16 -4.90
C PRO A 359 -5.91 11.61 -4.41
N LEU A 360 -5.78 12.58 -5.31
CA LEU A 360 -5.84 14.01 -4.99
C LEU A 360 -7.22 14.39 -4.46
N ASN A 361 -8.29 13.97 -5.17
CA ASN A 361 -9.66 14.21 -4.75
C ASN A 361 -9.98 13.55 -3.40
N ALA A 362 -9.57 12.28 -3.21
CA ALA A 362 -9.78 11.57 -1.97
C ALA A 362 -9.04 12.26 -0.80
N TRP A 363 -7.80 12.67 -1.00
CA TRP A 363 -6.99 13.34 0.01
C TRP A 363 -7.57 14.72 0.38
N MET A 364 -8.02 15.50 -0.61
CA MET A 364 -8.66 16.79 -0.37
C MET A 364 -9.95 16.62 0.44
N GLN A 365 -10.82 15.68 0.06
CA GLN A 365 -12.06 15.38 0.79
C GLN A 365 -11.80 14.96 2.24
N ASP A 366 -10.71 14.22 2.48
CA ASP A 366 -10.33 13.80 3.82
C ASP A 366 -9.85 14.97 4.69
N ARG A 367 -9.07 15.87 4.10
CA ARG A 367 -8.47 17.02 4.79
C ARG A 367 -9.43 18.19 5.00
N TYR A 368 -10.48 18.32 4.17
CA TYR A 368 -11.42 19.43 4.31
C TYR A 368 -12.08 19.44 5.69
N PRO A 369 -12.10 20.63 6.39
CA PRO A 369 -12.87 20.80 7.61
C PRO A 369 -14.34 20.47 7.39
N ALA A 370 -14.94 19.71 8.31
CA ALA A 370 -16.31 19.24 8.16
C ALA A 370 -17.33 20.37 7.89
N ALA A 371 -17.13 21.53 8.56
CA ALA A 371 -18.00 22.71 8.47
C ALA A 371 -17.85 23.53 7.18
N LYS A 372 -16.81 23.28 6.36
CA LYS A 372 -16.51 24.08 5.15
C LYS A 372 -16.31 23.22 3.90
N ARG A 373 -16.69 21.94 3.92
CA ARG A 373 -16.47 21.03 2.77
C ARG A 373 -17.18 21.47 1.52
N GLY A 374 -18.42 21.91 1.63
CA GLY A 374 -19.21 22.39 0.50
C GLY A 374 -18.63 23.67 -0.09
N GLU A 375 -18.28 24.64 0.75
CA GLU A 375 -17.69 25.91 0.31
C GLU A 375 -16.34 25.70 -0.39
N LEU A 376 -15.44 24.89 0.18
CA LEU A 376 -14.16 24.58 -0.41
C LEU A 376 -14.29 23.77 -1.69
N GLN A 377 -15.25 22.84 -1.77
CA GLN A 377 -15.51 22.10 -3.01
C GLN A 377 -16.02 23.02 -4.12
N SER A 378 -16.83 24.01 -3.79
CA SER A 378 -17.30 25.00 -4.77
C SER A 378 -16.15 25.86 -5.30
N ALA A 379 -15.18 26.23 -4.45
CA ALA A 379 -13.97 26.92 -4.88
C ALA A 379 -13.09 26.08 -5.84
N VAL A 380 -12.97 24.78 -5.57
CA VAL A 380 -12.29 23.85 -6.48
C VAL A 380 -13.00 23.76 -7.82
N ASN A 381 -14.32 23.64 -7.84
CA ASN A 381 -15.10 23.59 -9.07
C ASN A 381 -14.90 24.87 -9.92
N LEU A 382 -14.84 26.05 -9.29
CA LEU A 382 -14.51 27.30 -9.99
C LEU A 382 -13.10 27.24 -10.62
N GLN A 383 -12.13 26.78 -9.87
CA GLN A 383 -10.75 26.63 -10.34
C GLN A 383 -10.66 25.66 -11.52
N ASP A 384 -11.41 24.57 -11.48
CA ASP A 384 -11.48 23.56 -12.53
C ASP A 384 -12.10 24.14 -13.82
N CYS A 385 -13.13 24.97 -13.70
CA CYS A 385 -13.73 25.69 -14.83
C CYS A 385 -12.71 26.65 -15.48
N LEU A 386 -11.97 27.40 -14.65
CA LEU A 386 -10.93 28.31 -15.14
C LEU A 386 -9.81 27.54 -15.89
N ALA A 387 -9.41 26.38 -15.38
CA ALA A 387 -8.44 25.51 -16.05
C ALA A 387 -8.96 25.01 -17.42
N GLY A 388 -10.25 24.69 -17.51
CA GLY A 388 -10.89 24.36 -18.79
C GLY A 388 -10.85 25.52 -19.80
N ILE A 389 -11.10 26.75 -19.35
CA ILE A 389 -10.99 27.94 -20.20
C ILE A 389 -9.55 28.11 -20.69
N VAL A 390 -8.56 27.97 -19.84
CA VAL A 390 -7.15 28.03 -20.21
C VAL A 390 -6.82 26.99 -21.30
N ALA A 391 -7.35 25.76 -21.19
CA ALA A 391 -7.14 24.74 -22.22
C ALA A 391 -7.73 25.13 -23.58
N VAL A 392 -8.90 25.73 -23.62
CA VAL A 392 -9.53 26.24 -24.87
C VAL A 392 -8.68 27.36 -25.50
N ILE A 393 -8.25 28.31 -24.68
CA ILE A 393 -7.36 29.42 -25.15
C ILE A 393 -6.07 28.85 -25.70
N LEU A 394 -5.46 27.88 -25.01
CA LEU A 394 -4.20 27.24 -25.42
C LEU A 394 -4.33 26.59 -26.79
N ILE A 395 -5.40 25.84 -27.04
CA ILE A 395 -5.66 25.24 -28.36
C ILE A 395 -5.84 26.34 -29.43
N GLY A 396 -6.55 27.42 -29.11
CA GLY A 396 -6.69 28.55 -30.02
C GLY A 396 -5.35 29.22 -30.37
N VAL A 397 -4.45 29.36 -29.41
CA VAL A 397 -3.07 29.86 -29.62
C VAL A 397 -2.28 28.93 -30.55
N PHE A 398 -2.40 27.61 -30.38
CA PHE A 398 -1.74 26.66 -31.29
C PHE A 398 -2.28 26.76 -32.71
N GLU A 399 -3.61 26.87 -32.88
CA GLU A 399 -4.22 27.06 -34.22
C GLU A 399 -3.79 28.33 -34.90
N TYR A 400 -3.77 29.43 -34.14
CA TYR A 400 -3.31 30.72 -34.65
C TYR A 400 -1.83 30.68 -35.05
N GLY A 401 -1.00 30.09 -34.20
CA GLY A 401 0.41 29.86 -34.46
C GLY A 401 0.64 29.00 -35.73
N ALA A 402 -0.08 27.88 -35.83
CA ALA A 402 0.01 27.00 -37.00
C ALA A 402 -0.34 27.73 -38.32
N LYS A 403 -1.35 28.61 -38.28
CA LYS A 403 -1.69 29.43 -39.43
C LYS A 403 -0.61 30.42 -39.80
N ILE A 404 0.02 31.11 -38.82
CA ILE A 404 1.09 32.09 -39.07
C ILE A 404 2.32 31.41 -39.68
N PHE A 405 2.70 30.25 -39.15
CA PHE A 405 3.91 29.53 -39.56
C PHE A 405 3.68 28.57 -40.74
N GLY A 406 2.48 28.51 -41.30
CA GLY A 406 2.14 27.61 -42.41
C GLY A 406 2.26 26.14 -42.10
N VAL A 407 2.08 25.77 -40.83
CA VAL A 407 2.18 24.38 -40.38
C VAL A 407 0.93 23.61 -40.77
N SER A 408 1.10 22.43 -41.38
CA SER A 408 -0.03 21.58 -41.74
C SER A 408 -0.78 21.12 -40.47
N ALA A 409 -2.09 20.95 -40.60
CA ALA A 409 -2.93 20.51 -39.48
C ALA A 409 -2.43 19.20 -38.85
N ALA A 410 -1.99 18.24 -39.69
CA ALA A 410 -1.45 16.96 -39.20
C ALA A 410 -0.20 17.12 -38.33
N VAL A 411 0.67 18.05 -38.65
CA VAL A 411 1.87 18.39 -37.86
C VAL A 411 1.46 19.14 -36.59
N GLY A 412 0.52 20.10 -36.71
CA GLY A 412 -0.03 20.85 -35.57
C GLY A 412 -0.54 19.94 -34.45
N PHE A 413 -1.36 18.95 -34.77
CA PHE A 413 -1.88 17.99 -33.78
C PHE A 413 -0.79 17.18 -33.06
N ARG A 414 0.30 16.84 -33.75
CA ARG A 414 1.44 16.16 -33.13
C ARG A 414 2.17 17.07 -32.14
N PHE A 415 2.33 18.35 -32.47
CA PHE A 415 2.92 19.35 -31.58
C PHE A 415 2.04 19.58 -30.34
N GLU A 416 0.74 19.71 -30.52
CA GLU A 416 -0.22 19.93 -29.43
C GLU A 416 -0.17 18.80 -28.40
N ILE A 417 -0.25 17.53 -28.85
CA ILE A 417 -0.21 16.39 -27.95
C ILE A 417 1.18 16.17 -27.33
N ALA A 418 2.27 16.45 -28.05
CA ALA A 418 3.61 16.40 -27.51
C ALA A 418 3.84 17.47 -26.44
N PHE A 419 3.36 18.70 -26.67
CA PHE A 419 3.44 19.80 -25.72
C PHE A 419 2.73 19.44 -24.41
N ILE A 420 1.48 18.98 -24.48
CA ILE A 420 0.75 18.61 -23.26
C ILE A 420 1.42 17.42 -22.56
N GLY A 421 2.02 16.49 -23.29
CA GLY A 421 2.83 15.40 -22.73
C GLY A 421 4.04 15.94 -21.96
N LEU A 422 4.77 16.92 -22.49
CA LEU A 422 5.88 17.56 -21.78
C LEU A 422 5.42 18.31 -20.53
N VAL A 423 4.28 19.01 -20.60
CA VAL A 423 3.66 19.66 -19.42
C VAL A 423 3.33 18.62 -18.35
N CYS A 424 2.75 17.48 -18.72
CA CYS A 424 2.52 16.37 -17.79
C CYS A 424 3.83 15.92 -17.13
N GLY A 425 4.93 15.83 -17.90
CA GLY A 425 6.24 15.46 -17.37
C GLY A 425 6.78 16.47 -16.36
N VAL A 426 6.70 17.76 -16.67
CA VAL A 426 7.14 18.84 -15.76
C VAL A 426 6.31 18.82 -14.46
N VAL A 427 4.99 18.70 -14.56
CA VAL A 427 4.08 18.61 -13.42
C VAL A 427 4.42 17.38 -12.58
N SER A 428 4.67 16.24 -13.20
CA SER A 428 5.02 15.00 -12.50
C SER A 428 6.34 15.12 -11.74
N LEU A 429 7.38 15.69 -12.37
CA LEU A 429 8.67 15.95 -11.73
C LEU A 429 8.54 16.95 -10.57
N PHE A 430 7.68 17.95 -10.71
CA PHE A 430 7.37 18.88 -9.63
C PHE A 430 6.67 18.17 -8.46
N ILE A 431 5.70 17.29 -8.74
CA ILE A 431 5.02 16.51 -7.72
C ILE A 431 5.99 15.54 -7.01
N ILE A 432 6.92 14.90 -7.73
CA ILE A 432 7.96 14.06 -7.13
C ILE A 432 8.80 14.89 -6.13
N ARG A 433 9.13 16.13 -6.47
CA ARG A 433 9.85 17.02 -5.54
C ARG A 433 9.02 17.45 -4.33
N LEU A 434 7.70 17.51 -4.46
CA LEU A 434 6.79 17.84 -3.36
C LEU A 434 6.51 16.64 -2.44
N LEU A 435 6.41 15.44 -3.01
CA LEU A 435 6.04 14.20 -2.33
C LEU A 435 7.11 13.10 -2.53
N PRO A 436 8.40 13.38 -2.27
CA PRO A 436 9.45 12.41 -2.53
C PRO A 436 9.25 11.15 -1.67
N GLY A 437 8.81 11.29 -0.42
CA GLY A 437 8.58 10.18 0.48
C GLY A 437 7.51 9.20 -0.01
N ASP A 438 6.36 9.71 -0.43
CA ASP A 438 5.26 8.87 -0.93
C ASP A 438 5.63 8.15 -2.23
N PHE A 439 6.30 8.87 -3.16
CA PHE A 439 6.74 8.29 -4.43
C PHE A 439 7.77 7.19 -4.24
N ILE A 440 8.85 7.45 -3.49
CA ILE A 440 9.94 6.47 -3.31
C ILE A 440 9.46 5.31 -2.43
N ARG A 441 8.59 5.57 -1.44
CA ARG A 441 7.95 4.49 -0.68
C ARG A 441 7.16 3.56 -1.61
N LEU A 442 6.34 4.13 -2.50
CA LEU A 442 5.55 3.33 -3.44
C LEU A 442 6.45 2.51 -4.37
N VAL A 443 7.38 3.16 -5.04
CA VAL A 443 8.31 2.51 -5.98
C VAL A 443 9.23 1.55 -5.25
N GLY A 444 9.81 1.94 -4.11
CA GLY A 444 10.65 1.10 -3.28
C GLY A 444 9.93 -0.15 -2.77
N CYS A 445 8.69 0.01 -2.27
CA CYS A 445 7.88 -1.15 -1.88
C CYS A 445 7.50 -2.04 -3.06
N ALA A 446 7.25 -1.47 -4.25
CA ALA A 446 6.98 -2.26 -5.45
C ALA A 446 8.22 -3.06 -5.88
N VAL A 447 9.39 -2.45 -5.90
CA VAL A 447 10.67 -3.13 -6.19
C VAL A 447 10.94 -4.22 -5.15
N ILE A 448 10.79 -3.91 -3.87
CA ILE A 448 10.99 -4.89 -2.80
C ILE A 448 10.01 -6.06 -2.94
N ARG A 449 8.73 -5.81 -3.23
CA ARG A 449 7.73 -6.87 -3.42
C ARG A 449 7.94 -7.70 -4.69
N SER A 450 8.63 -7.19 -5.70
CA SER A 450 8.99 -7.96 -6.89
C SER A 450 10.15 -8.93 -6.60
N ILE A 451 11.07 -8.54 -5.70
CA ILE A 451 12.21 -9.34 -5.28
C ILE A 451 11.86 -10.25 -4.08
N TYR A 452 11.02 -9.75 -3.16
CA TYR A 452 10.65 -10.43 -1.92
C TYR A 452 9.14 -10.70 -1.86
N ARG A 453 8.79 -11.95 -1.64
CA ARG A 453 7.40 -12.34 -1.36
C ARG A 453 7.10 -12.09 0.12
N ILE A 454 6.62 -10.90 0.44
CA ILE A 454 6.35 -10.47 1.81
C ILE A 454 5.00 -11.02 2.27
N GLN A 455 5.02 -11.77 3.37
CA GLN A 455 3.84 -12.19 4.11
C GLN A 455 3.76 -11.41 5.43
N THR A 456 2.55 -11.06 5.84
CA THR A 456 2.32 -10.31 7.07
C THR A 456 1.45 -11.15 8.00
N VAL A 457 1.87 -11.28 9.25
CA VAL A 457 1.19 -12.03 10.30
C VAL A 457 0.77 -11.04 11.39
N HIS A 458 -0.49 -11.07 11.80
CA HIS A 458 -1.08 -10.23 12.84
C HIS A 458 -0.87 -8.72 12.68
N PRO A 459 -1.09 -8.11 11.49
CA PRO A 459 -0.99 -6.67 11.32
C PRO A 459 -2.05 -5.89 12.13
N GLU A 460 -3.09 -6.55 12.61
CA GLU A 460 -4.12 -6.04 13.51
C GLU A 460 -3.59 -5.67 14.90
N HIS A 461 -2.46 -6.19 15.34
CA HIS A 461 -1.83 -5.82 16.61
C HIS A 461 -1.27 -4.38 16.58
N ILE A 462 -1.09 -3.78 15.40
CA ILE A 462 -0.74 -2.37 15.30
C ILE A 462 -1.99 -1.53 15.55
N PRO A 463 -1.99 -0.63 16.55
CA PRO A 463 -3.11 0.27 16.79
C PRO A 463 -3.43 1.08 15.53
N ALA A 464 -4.71 1.19 15.20
CA ALA A 464 -5.15 1.92 14.02
C ALA A 464 -4.82 3.42 14.09
N VAL A 465 -4.83 3.97 15.30
CA VAL A 465 -4.58 5.37 15.65
C VAL A 465 -3.74 5.47 16.91
N GLY A 466 -3.17 6.64 17.11
CA GLY A 466 -2.31 6.91 18.26
C GLY A 466 -0.88 6.45 18.06
N GLY A 467 0.01 6.81 18.96
CA GLY A 467 1.41 6.43 18.94
C GLY A 467 1.59 4.97 19.31
N ALA A 468 2.54 4.28 18.68
CA ALA A 468 3.01 2.96 19.09
C ALA A 468 4.49 2.80 18.75
N LEU A 469 5.22 2.05 19.58
CA LEU A 469 6.64 1.78 19.37
C LEU A 469 6.82 0.39 18.81
N LEU A 470 7.26 0.26 17.56
CA LEU A 470 7.65 -1.01 16.95
C LEU A 470 9.07 -1.37 17.36
N LEU A 471 9.26 -2.59 17.85
CA LEU A 471 10.55 -3.15 18.25
C LEU A 471 10.87 -4.39 17.40
N PRO A 472 11.51 -4.23 16.22
CA PRO A 472 11.88 -5.36 15.37
C PRO A 472 13.24 -5.93 15.76
N ASN A 473 13.48 -7.23 15.40
CA ASN A 473 14.83 -7.75 15.23
C ASN A 473 15.51 -7.10 14.04
N HIS A 474 16.85 -7.03 14.04
CA HIS A 474 17.61 -6.32 13.01
C HIS A 474 18.55 -7.24 12.23
N VAL A 475 18.10 -7.63 11.04
CA VAL A 475 18.76 -8.67 10.22
C VAL A 475 19.51 -8.08 9.02
N THR A 476 18.93 -7.05 8.39
CA THR A 476 19.45 -6.52 7.12
C THR A 476 19.36 -5.00 7.05
N PHE A 477 20.16 -4.41 6.14
CA PHE A 477 20.02 -2.99 5.81
C PHE A 477 18.69 -2.63 5.14
N ALA A 478 17.97 -3.62 4.62
CA ALA A 478 16.68 -3.42 3.95
C ALA A 478 15.46 -3.53 4.89
N ASP A 479 15.66 -3.80 6.19
CA ASP A 479 14.57 -4.05 7.15
C ASP A 479 13.57 -2.89 7.20
N GLY A 480 14.02 -1.64 7.07
CA GLY A 480 13.14 -0.49 7.00
C GLY A 480 12.14 -0.53 5.84
N PHE A 481 12.56 -1.03 4.68
CA PHE A 481 11.67 -1.22 3.54
C PHE A 481 10.71 -2.41 3.76
N PHE A 482 11.19 -3.49 4.36
CA PHE A 482 10.36 -4.66 4.68
C PHE A 482 9.26 -4.30 5.68
N ILE A 483 9.63 -3.59 6.76
CA ILE A 483 8.68 -3.10 7.77
C ILE A 483 7.65 -2.16 7.13
N THR A 484 8.11 -1.21 6.30
CA THR A 484 7.20 -0.29 5.60
C THR A 484 6.25 -1.01 4.65
N ALA A 485 6.73 -2.05 3.96
CA ALA A 485 5.90 -2.83 3.05
C ALA A 485 4.90 -3.75 3.80
N ALA A 486 5.22 -4.17 5.02
CA ALA A 486 4.38 -5.01 5.87
C ALA A 486 3.40 -4.20 6.73
N SER A 487 3.76 -2.96 7.10
CA SER A 487 2.95 -2.14 8.00
C SER A 487 1.69 -1.57 7.32
N PRO A 488 0.52 -1.59 8.01
CA PRO A 488 -0.70 -0.92 7.54
C PRO A 488 -0.64 0.61 7.68
N ARG A 489 0.31 1.14 8.47
CA ARG A 489 0.49 2.59 8.74
C ARG A 489 1.89 3.05 8.32
N PRO A 490 2.09 4.35 8.01
CA PRO A 490 3.41 4.92 7.84
C PRO A 490 4.27 4.70 9.08
N VAL A 491 5.52 4.28 8.87
CA VAL A 491 6.46 4.02 9.96
C VAL A 491 7.56 5.07 9.93
N ARG A 492 7.86 5.66 11.08
CA ARG A 492 8.95 6.61 11.29
C ARG A 492 10.10 5.90 11.97
N PHE A 493 11.25 5.83 11.32
CA PHE A 493 12.41 5.11 11.83
C PHE A 493 13.28 5.98 12.72
N VAL A 494 13.97 5.35 13.67
CA VAL A 494 15.03 5.96 14.48
C VAL A 494 16.37 5.43 13.95
N MET A 495 17.29 6.33 13.58
CA MET A 495 18.57 5.96 12.95
C MET A 495 19.71 6.84 13.47
N ASP A 496 20.89 6.25 13.58
CA ASP A 496 22.13 6.96 13.94
C ASP A 496 22.54 7.94 12.82
N GLU A 497 22.86 9.18 13.19
CA GLU A 497 23.27 10.24 12.25
C GLU A 497 24.54 9.88 11.47
N ALA A 498 25.41 9.07 12.03
CA ALA A 498 26.63 8.62 11.36
C ALA A 498 26.34 7.93 10.00
N PHE A 499 25.19 7.25 9.87
CA PHE A 499 24.79 6.65 8.61
C PHE A 499 24.29 7.66 7.57
N VAL A 500 23.86 8.87 7.99
CA VAL A 500 23.33 9.93 7.11
C VAL A 500 24.42 10.55 6.22
N ALA A 501 25.68 10.34 6.55
CA ALA A 501 26.81 10.75 5.70
C ALA A 501 26.74 10.13 4.29
N ASN A 502 26.19 8.92 4.16
CA ASN A 502 25.97 8.26 2.88
C ASN A 502 24.81 8.94 2.12
N PRO A 503 25.00 9.40 0.86
CA PRO A 503 23.96 10.05 0.06
C PRO A 503 22.69 9.20 -0.10
N ALA A 504 22.81 7.90 -0.29
CA ALA A 504 21.66 6.99 -0.40
C ALA A 504 20.86 6.92 0.91
N VAL A 505 21.54 6.86 2.05
CA VAL A 505 20.91 6.87 3.37
C VAL A 505 20.27 8.24 3.66
N ARG A 506 20.86 9.33 3.24
CA ARG A 506 20.26 10.69 3.35
C ARG A 506 18.95 10.81 2.59
N ILE A 507 18.84 10.18 1.42
CA ILE A 507 17.58 10.10 0.69
C ILE A 507 16.56 9.29 1.50
N PHE A 508 16.95 8.13 2.02
CA PHE A 508 16.11 7.29 2.88
C PHE A 508 15.59 8.08 4.12
N THR A 509 16.45 8.79 4.84
CA THR A 509 16.05 9.55 6.03
C THR A 509 15.01 10.63 5.73
N ARG A 510 15.13 11.31 4.59
CA ARG A 510 14.12 12.28 4.14
C ARG A 510 12.79 11.63 3.77
N ILE A 511 12.84 10.47 3.12
CA ILE A 511 11.66 9.74 2.65
C ILE A 511 10.80 9.24 3.81
N PHE A 512 11.44 8.62 4.79
CA PHE A 512 10.78 8.01 5.93
C PHE A 512 10.62 8.96 7.12
N ASN A 513 10.91 10.24 6.94
CA ASN A 513 10.90 11.25 8.01
C ASN A 513 11.59 10.72 9.28
N THR A 514 12.78 10.13 9.08
CA THR A 514 13.52 9.39 10.09
C THR A 514 13.98 10.31 11.20
N VAL A 515 13.83 9.88 12.43
CA VAL A 515 14.43 10.52 13.60
C VAL A 515 15.92 10.18 13.59
N THR A 516 16.76 11.15 13.25
CA THR A 516 18.21 10.98 13.34
C THR A 516 18.66 11.23 14.77
N ILE A 517 19.48 10.33 15.29
CA ILE A 517 20.01 10.41 16.64
C ILE A 517 21.54 10.45 16.62
N ARG A 518 22.12 11.20 17.55
CA ARG A 518 23.57 11.21 17.77
C ARG A 518 23.90 10.34 18.97
N ARG A 519 24.89 9.49 18.84
CA ARG A 519 25.36 8.62 19.95
C ARG A 519 25.84 9.41 21.15
N ASP A 520 26.38 10.59 20.94
CA ASP A 520 26.83 11.53 22.00
C ASP A 520 25.68 12.27 22.69
N GLN A 521 24.46 12.25 22.13
CA GLN A 521 23.28 12.96 22.67
C GLN A 521 22.05 12.03 22.85
N PRO A 522 22.13 10.95 23.60
CA PRO A 522 21.05 9.98 23.74
C PRO A 522 19.76 10.56 24.35
N ARG A 523 19.89 11.62 25.19
CA ARG A 523 18.72 12.27 25.80
C ARG A 523 17.85 13.00 24.79
N GLU A 524 18.46 13.64 23.80
CA GLU A 524 17.73 14.34 22.73
C GLU A 524 16.99 13.33 21.82
N ALA A 525 17.64 12.25 21.48
CA ALA A 525 17.06 11.15 20.72
C ALA A 525 15.80 10.59 21.40
N ILE A 526 15.89 10.32 22.70
CA ILE A 526 14.76 9.84 23.50
C ILE A 526 13.62 10.86 23.48
N ARG A 527 13.93 12.18 23.66
CA ARG A 527 12.93 13.25 23.64
C ARG A 527 12.19 13.33 22.30
N ILE A 528 12.92 13.34 21.17
CA ILE A 528 12.31 13.43 19.84
C ILE A 528 11.43 12.20 19.55
N THR A 529 11.87 11.02 20.00
CA THR A 529 11.08 9.78 19.84
C THR A 529 9.80 9.83 20.68
N ILE A 530 9.86 10.33 21.92
CA ILE A 530 8.68 10.52 22.79
C ILE A 530 7.70 11.51 22.16
N ASP A 531 8.21 12.64 21.64
CA ASP A 531 7.37 13.65 21.00
C ASP A 531 6.68 13.10 19.73
N ALA A 532 7.37 12.28 18.95
CA ALA A 532 6.78 11.61 17.78
C ALA A 532 5.65 10.65 18.19
N LEU A 533 5.86 9.84 19.24
CA LEU A 533 4.84 8.94 19.78
C LEU A 533 3.60 9.71 20.29
N LYS A 534 3.81 10.80 21.02
CA LYS A 534 2.71 11.66 21.52
C LYS A 534 1.94 12.34 20.38
N ASN A 535 2.59 12.62 19.27
CA ASN A 535 1.94 13.13 18.05
C ASN A 535 1.15 12.05 17.28
N GLY A 536 1.14 10.82 17.77
CA GLY A 536 0.41 9.71 17.16
C GLY A 536 1.19 8.93 16.09
N ASP A 537 2.50 9.16 15.95
CA ASP A 537 3.33 8.46 14.99
C ASP A 537 3.55 6.99 15.41
N LEU A 538 3.64 6.11 14.41
CA LEU A 538 4.15 4.75 14.58
C LEU A 538 5.68 4.81 14.44
N VAL A 539 6.40 4.69 15.56
CA VAL A 539 7.85 4.82 15.58
C VAL A 539 8.49 3.44 15.63
N CYS A 540 9.51 3.22 14.81
CA CYS A 540 10.29 1.98 14.77
C CYS A 540 11.69 2.21 15.33
N LEU A 541 12.02 1.46 16.38
CA LEU A 541 13.32 1.47 17.04
C LEU A 541 13.85 0.04 17.07
N PHE A 542 15.03 -0.20 16.52
CA PHE A 542 15.70 -1.49 16.62
C PHE A 542 16.32 -1.64 18.01
N PRO A 543 15.78 -2.52 18.87
CA PRO A 543 16.24 -2.61 20.26
C PRO A 543 17.65 -3.19 20.39
N GLU A 544 18.12 -3.94 19.39
CA GLU A 544 19.49 -4.48 19.33
C GLU A 544 20.55 -3.39 19.08
N GLY A 545 20.16 -2.27 18.47
CA GLY A 545 21.06 -1.16 18.15
C GLY A 545 22.13 -1.47 17.10
N GLN A 546 22.14 -2.69 16.54
CA GLN A 546 23.07 -3.16 15.51
C GLN A 546 22.48 -4.31 14.69
N LEU A 547 23.02 -4.55 13.50
CA LEU A 547 22.63 -5.69 12.66
C LEU A 547 23.18 -6.98 13.23
N THR A 548 22.38 -8.05 13.27
CA THR A 548 22.86 -9.37 13.67
C THR A 548 23.91 -9.90 12.67
N ARG A 549 24.95 -10.51 13.21
CA ARG A 549 25.99 -11.23 12.44
C ARG A 549 25.93 -12.72 12.63
N THR A 550 25.14 -13.15 13.59
CA THR A 550 24.97 -14.56 13.93
C THR A 550 23.68 -15.13 13.33
N GLY A 551 22.74 -14.28 12.90
CA GLY A 551 21.40 -14.69 12.48
C GLY A 551 20.43 -14.94 13.63
N THR A 552 20.90 -14.79 14.89
CA THR A 552 20.09 -14.89 16.11
C THR A 552 19.82 -13.50 16.68
N LEU A 553 18.90 -13.42 17.65
CA LEU A 553 18.61 -12.17 18.36
C LEU A 553 19.84 -11.71 19.15
N CYS A 554 20.24 -10.45 19.00
CA CYS A 554 21.31 -9.84 19.77
C CYS A 554 20.82 -9.38 21.15
N GLU A 555 21.75 -8.93 21.99
CA GLU A 555 21.44 -8.28 23.26
C GLU A 555 20.57 -7.03 23.02
N LEU A 556 19.51 -6.86 23.83
CA LEU A 556 18.62 -5.72 23.72
C LEU A 556 19.10 -4.54 24.56
N ARG A 557 19.07 -3.34 24.01
CA ARG A 557 19.42 -2.08 24.69
C ARG A 557 18.19 -1.52 25.42
N ARG A 558 18.34 -1.17 26.69
CA ARG A 558 17.23 -0.69 27.55
C ARG A 558 16.62 0.67 27.21
N GLY A 559 17.11 1.35 26.18
CA GLY A 559 16.62 2.67 25.80
C GLY A 559 15.11 2.74 25.51
N PHE A 560 14.53 1.67 24.99
CA PHE A 560 13.11 1.58 24.72
C PHE A 560 12.24 1.58 25.98
N GLU A 561 12.71 1.05 27.12
CA GLU A 561 11.99 1.05 28.41
C GLU A 561 11.70 2.48 28.87
N LEU A 562 12.70 3.37 28.77
CA LEU A 562 12.56 4.77 29.15
C LEU A 562 11.60 5.51 28.21
N ILE A 563 11.69 5.24 26.90
CA ILE A 563 10.81 5.81 25.89
C ILE A 563 9.37 5.40 26.16
N ALA A 564 9.11 4.11 26.35
CA ALA A 564 7.78 3.57 26.61
C ALA A 564 7.14 4.19 27.85
N LYS A 565 7.85 4.16 28.98
CA LYS A 565 7.36 4.68 30.27
C LYS A 565 7.04 6.19 30.20
N LYS A 566 7.88 6.98 29.51
CA LYS A 566 7.66 8.43 29.38
C LYS A 566 6.63 8.83 28.33
N ALA A 567 6.51 8.04 27.26
CA ALA A 567 5.54 8.30 26.21
C ALA A 567 4.12 7.82 26.59
N GLY A 568 4.00 6.76 27.41
CA GLY A 568 2.73 6.17 27.80
C GLY A 568 2.02 5.44 26.64
N HIS A 569 2.76 5.03 25.64
CA HIS A 569 2.24 4.35 24.44
C HIS A 569 2.68 2.89 24.41
N PRO A 570 1.90 1.99 23.76
CA PRO A 570 2.19 0.57 23.67
C PRO A 570 3.42 0.26 22.80
N LEU A 571 4.02 -0.89 23.08
CA LEU A 571 5.10 -1.48 22.30
C LEU A 571 4.57 -2.69 21.54
N ILE A 572 5.02 -2.84 20.30
CA ILE A 572 4.67 -3.97 19.45
C ILE A 572 5.97 -4.67 19.04
N PRO A 573 6.27 -5.87 19.58
CA PRO A 573 7.36 -6.68 19.08
C PRO A 573 7.13 -7.05 17.62
N LEU A 574 8.16 -7.06 16.82
CA LEU A 574 8.07 -7.40 15.40
C LEU A 574 9.21 -8.35 15.02
N TRP A 575 8.89 -9.48 14.43
CA TRP A 575 9.89 -10.39 13.94
C TRP A 575 9.92 -10.40 12.41
N ILE A 576 11.12 -10.20 11.86
CA ILE A 576 11.41 -10.32 10.42
C ILE A 576 12.11 -11.66 10.19
N ASP A 577 11.42 -12.58 9.51
CA ASP A 577 11.94 -13.90 9.17
C ASP A 577 12.20 -14.03 7.66
N GLY A 578 13.17 -14.84 7.26
CA GLY A 578 13.49 -15.14 5.87
C GLY A 578 14.39 -14.12 5.18
N SER A 579 14.76 -13.01 5.82
CA SER A 579 15.69 -12.00 5.27
C SER A 579 17.18 -12.39 5.45
N TRP A 580 17.48 -13.30 6.37
CA TRP A 580 18.82 -13.89 6.50
C TRP A 580 19.16 -14.71 5.26
N GLY A 581 20.37 -14.58 4.76
CA GLY A 581 20.75 -15.15 3.45
C GLY A 581 20.55 -14.22 2.27
N SER A 582 19.82 -13.12 2.44
CA SER A 582 19.68 -12.09 1.39
C SER A 582 20.99 -11.32 1.19
N ILE A 583 21.11 -10.64 0.06
CA ILE A 583 22.28 -9.80 -0.27
C ILE A 583 22.54 -8.70 0.77
N PHE A 584 21.50 -8.31 1.52
CA PHE A 584 21.55 -7.25 2.53
C PHE A 584 21.90 -7.74 3.94
N SER A 585 22.02 -9.07 4.17
CA SER A 585 22.36 -9.67 5.46
C SER A 585 23.87 -9.96 5.58
N PHE A 586 24.36 -10.17 6.82
CA PHE A 586 25.76 -10.51 7.10
C PHE A 586 26.08 -12.00 6.89
N GLU A 587 25.13 -12.79 6.43
CA GLU A 587 25.37 -14.20 6.12
C GLU A 587 26.62 -14.36 5.25
N ARG A 588 27.42 -15.36 5.49
CA ARG A 588 28.75 -15.58 4.88
C ARG A 588 29.79 -14.49 5.15
N GLY A 589 29.65 -13.74 6.25
CA GLY A 589 30.64 -12.76 6.71
C GLY A 589 30.71 -11.46 5.90
N SER A 590 29.79 -11.20 4.96
CA SER A 590 29.81 -9.97 4.19
C SER A 590 28.41 -9.51 3.74
N PHE A 591 28.23 -8.19 3.63
CA PHE A 591 27.06 -7.57 3.01
C PHE A 591 27.31 -7.33 1.52
N PHE A 592 26.28 -7.36 0.70
CA PHE A 592 26.26 -6.97 -0.73
C PHE A 592 27.15 -7.80 -1.68
N ARG A 593 27.95 -8.76 -1.20
CA ARG A 593 28.91 -9.54 -2.01
C ARG A 593 28.47 -10.97 -2.25
N LYS A 594 27.16 -11.20 -2.45
CA LYS A 594 26.61 -12.53 -2.69
C LYS A 594 25.45 -12.48 -3.67
N LEU A 595 25.26 -13.57 -4.41
CA LEU A 595 24.09 -13.73 -5.29
C LEU A 595 22.91 -14.27 -4.49
N PRO A 596 21.69 -13.87 -4.81
CA PRO A 596 20.48 -14.42 -4.21
C PRO A 596 20.34 -15.91 -4.54
N TYR A 597 19.98 -16.72 -3.54
CA TYR A 597 19.74 -18.15 -3.73
C TYR A 597 18.46 -18.46 -4.48
N HIS A 598 17.44 -17.67 -4.26
CA HIS A 598 16.10 -17.81 -4.85
C HIS A 598 15.52 -16.44 -5.18
N LEU A 599 14.71 -16.38 -6.23
CA LEU A 599 13.89 -15.22 -6.57
C LEU A 599 12.48 -15.74 -6.90
N PRO A 600 11.46 -15.16 -6.26
CA PRO A 600 11.45 -14.18 -5.17
C PRO A 600 11.78 -14.79 -3.80
N TYR A 601 12.46 -14.03 -2.95
CA TYR A 601 12.70 -14.41 -1.55
C TYR A 601 11.39 -14.41 -0.75
N GLY A 602 11.14 -15.52 -0.02
CA GLY A 602 10.05 -15.56 0.95
C GLY A 602 10.47 -14.84 2.25
N MET A 603 9.74 -13.80 2.62
CA MET A 603 9.94 -13.08 3.87
C MET A 603 8.63 -12.98 4.64
N THR A 604 8.68 -13.15 5.95
CA THR A 604 7.53 -13.02 6.84
C THR A 604 7.80 -11.95 7.89
N ALA A 605 6.87 -11.01 8.05
CA ALA A 605 6.86 -10.03 9.13
C ALA A 605 5.70 -10.36 10.09
N ALA A 606 6.02 -10.76 11.32
CA ALA A 606 5.03 -11.11 12.34
C ALA A 606 5.00 -10.04 13.44
N PHE A 607 3.84 -9.45 13.65
CA PHE A 607 3.60 -8.48 14.72
C PHE A 607 3.11 -9.22 15.96
N GLY A 608 3.90 -9.15 17.04
CA GLY A 608 3.57 -9.74 18.34
C GLY A 608 2.43 -8.98 19.03
N GLU A 609 1.96 -9.54 20.13
CA GLU A 609 0.93 -8.91 20.95
C GLU A 609 1.41 -7.58 21.54
N GLU A 610 0.47 -6.69 21.78
CA GLU A 610 0.70 -5.38 22.36
C GLU A 610 1.21 -5.49 23.80
N ILE A 611 2.37 -4.91 24.09
CA ILE A 611 2.94 -4.79 25.43
C ILE A 611 2.63 -3.39 25.95
N GLN A 612 1.93 -3.32 27.09
CA GLN A 612 1.62 -2.06 27.73
C GLN A 612 2.88 -1.35 28.24
N SER A 613 2.91 -0.03 28.18
CA SER A 613 4.09 0.78 28.53
C SER A 613 4.62 0.54 29.96
N GLN A 614 3.75 0.12 30.88
CA GLN A 614 4.11 -0.22 32.27
C GLN A 614 4.86 -1.54 32.40
N ALA A 615 4.53 -2.50 31.53
CA ALA A 615 5.14 -3.84 31.48
C ALA A 615 6.35 -3.89 30.52
N ALA A 616 6.79 -2.76 30.01
CA ALA A 616 7.89 -2.66 29.05
C ALA A 616 9.25 -2.81 29.75
N ASP A 617 9.61 -4.04 30.06
CA ASP A 617 10.97 -4.41 30.50
C ASP A 617 11.68 -5.28 29.44
N LEU A 618 12.96 -5.52 29.63
CA LEU A 618 13.81 -6.22 28.67
C LEU A 618 13.34 -7.66 28.45
N GLU A 619 12.93 -8.35 29.52
CA GLU A 619 12.52 -9.75 29.45
C GLU A 619 11.20 -9.92 28.72
N THR A 620 10.20 -9.09 29.06
CA THR A 620 8.89 -9.09 28.38
C THR A 620 9.01 -8.79 26.89
N VAL A 621 9.86 -7.82 26.51
CA VAL A 621 10.08 -7.48 25.09
C VAL A 621 10.83 -8.61 24.37
N ARG A 622 11.82 -9.22 25.01
CA ARG A 622 12.53 -10.36 24.42
C ARG A 622 11.59 -11.53 24.19
N GLN A 623 10.79 -11.90 25.20
CA GLN A 623 9.79 -12.95 25.08
C GLN A 623 8.79 -12.64 23.96
N GLY A 624 8.29 -11.42 23.88
CA GLY A 624 7.41 -10.97 22.79
C GLY A 624 8.04 -11.13 21.40
N LEU A 625 9.34 -10.81 21.24
CA LEU A 625 10.08 -11.01 20.00
C LEU A 625 10.23 -12.51 19.66
N LEU A 626 10.53 -13.36 20.64
CA LEU A 626 10.66 -14.80 20.41
C LEU A 626 9.31 -15.44 20.04
N VAL A 627 8.22 -15.07 20.70
CA VAL A 627 6.86 -15.50 20.34
C VAL A 627 6.50 -15.06 18.92
N ALA A 628 6.79 -13.81 18.56
CA ALA A 628 6.59 -13.33 17.21
C ALA A 628 7.44 -14.10 16.18
N SER A 629 8.66 -14.54 16.56
CA SER A 629 9.49 -15.38 15.71
C SER A 629 8.88 -16.75 15.43
N ALA A 630 8.26 -17.37 16.44
CA ALA A 630 7.54 -18.63 16.28
C ALA A 630 6.34 -18.48 15.33
N SER A 631 5.55 -17.43 15.51
CA SER A 631 4.42 -17.12 14.62
C SER A 631 4.84 -16.85 13.17
N ALA A 632 5.99 -16.18 12.96
CA ALA A 632 6.54 -15.94 11.63
C ALA A 632 6.92 -17.25 10.93
N GLN A 633 7.57 -18.16 11.65
CA GLN A 633 7.98 -19.45 11.13
C GLN A 633 6.81 -20.39 10.89
N GLU A 634 5.84 -20.44 11.79
CA GLU A 634 4.63 -21.22 11.61
C GLU A 634 3.92 -20.83 10.31
N ARG A 635 3.79 -19.54 10.03
CA ARG A 635 3.20 -19.03 8.79
C ARG A 635 4.03 -19.40 7.56
N ARG A 636 5.33 -19.32 7.65
CA ARG A 636 6.26 -19.66 6.57
C ARG A 636 6.19 -21.15 6.22
N PHE A 637 6.00 -22.01 7.22
CA PHE A 637 5.95 -23.47 7.07
C PHE A 637 4.52 -24.04 7.12
N SER A 638 3.51 -23.21 6.89
CA SER A 638 2.12 -23.66 6.80
C SER A 638 1.95 -24.83 5.79
N PRO A 639 1.06 -25.80 6.08
CA PRO A 639 1.01 -27.11 5.40
C PRO A 639 0.84 -27.09 3.88
N LEU A 640 0.34 -25.99 3.32
CA LEU A 640 0.04 -25.87 1.89
C LEU A 640 1.27 -25.91 0.95
N GLY A 641 2.49 -25.94 1.47
CA GLY A 641 3.70 -25.90 0.65
C GLY A 641 4.81 -26.91 1.01
N TRP A 642 4.81 -27.49 2.22
CA TRP A 642 5.93 -28.30 2.66
C TRP A 642 5.97 -29.72 2.03
N GLY A 643 4.82 -30.34 1.76
CA GLY A 643 4.72 -31.66 1.15
C GLY A 643 5.33 -31.78 -0.25
N LYS A 644 5.51 -30.65 -0.96
CA LYS A 644 6.18 -30.57 -2.26
C LYS A 644 7.72 -30.50 -2.15
N ARG A 645 8.26 -30.37 -0.95
CA ARG A 645 9.69 -30.14 -0.69
C ARG A 645 10.41 -31.35 -0.09
N ILE A 646 9.74 -32.47 0.09
CA ILE A 646 10.35 -33.70 0.58
C ILE A 646 11.37 -34.18 -0.47
N PRO A 647 12.66 -34.36 -0.11
CA PRO A 647 13.68 -34.79 -1.04
C PRO A 647 13.30 -36.09 -1.76
N SER A 648 13.48 -36.13 -3.07
CA SER A 648 13.30 -37.35 -3.87
C SER A 648 14.65 -38.06 -3.96
N GLY A 649 14.77 -39.25 -3.41
CA GLY A 649 16.00 -40.06 -3.46
C GLY A 649 15.78 -41.45 -2.88
N LYS A 650 16.69 -42.40 -3.18
CA LYS A 650 16.64 -43.78 -2.68
C LYS A 650 17.71 -44.03 -1.60
N ASN A 651 18.32 -43.00 -1.02
CA ASN A 651 19.32 -43.13 0.01
C ASN A 651 18.71 -43.66 1.32
N SER A 652 19.42 -44.47 2.07
CA SER A 652 18.91 -45.10 3.31
C SER A 652 18.34 -44.09 4.30
N THR A 653 18.92 -42.92 4.38
CA THR A 653 18.51 -41.82 5.28
C THR A 653 17.26 -41.10 4.78
N ILE A 654 17.08 -40.91 3.49
CA ILE A 654 15.83 -40.36 2.89
C ILE A 654 14.69 -41.37 3.10
N THR A 655 15.02 -42.66 3.02
CA THR A 655 14.07 -43.75 3.28
C THR A 655 13.66 -43.76 4.75
N ALA A 656 14.59 -43.59 5.67
CA ALA A 656 14.35 -43.47 7.12
C ALA A 656 13.51 -42.21 7.44
N PHE A 657 13.87 -41.06 6.86
CA PHE A 657 13.08 -39.82 7.02
C PHE A 657 11.65 -39.96 6.50
N ARG A 658 11.46 -40.65 5.36
CA ARG A 658 10.12 -40.94 4.82
C ARG A 658 9.33 -41.92 5.64
N ALA A 659 9.99 -42.82 6.37
CA ALA A 659 9.34 -43.75 7.28
C ALA A 659 8.81 -43.09 8.56
N LEU A 660 9.27 -41.89 8.90
CA LEU A 660 8.73 -41.10 10.01
C LEU A 660 7.28 -40.70 9.75
N GLY A 661 6.49 -40.59 10.79
CA GLY A 661 5.14 -40.02 10.72
C GLY A 661 5.17 -38.56 10.20
N GLU A 662 4.09 -38.11 9.61
CA GLU A 662 3.98 -36.78 9.00
C GLU A 662 4.36 -35.65 9.97
N SER A 663 3.89 -35.72 11.19
CA SER A 663 4.18 -34.75 12.26
C SER A 663 5.67 -34.68 12.60
N ALA A 664 6.34 -35.84 12.75
CA ALA A 664 7.78 -35.89 13.03
C ALA A 664 8.60 -35.34 11.86
N ARG A 665 8.25 -35.70 10.62
CA ARG A 665 8.89 -35.15 9.41
C ARG A 665 8.76 -33.64 9.36
N ARG A 666 7.57 -33.09 9.66
CA ARG A 666 7.34 -31.65 9.66
C ARG A 666 8.21 -30.94 10.70
N ARG A 667 8.27 -31.48 11.93
CA ARG A 667 9.11 -30.91 13.00
C ARG A 667 10.60 -30.88 12.62
N MET A 668 11.12 -31.98 12.12
CA MET A 668 12.53 -32.05 11.69
C MET A 668 12.81 -31.10 10.52
N TRP A 669 11.87 -30.95 9.60
CA TRP A 669 11.99 -29.99 8.50
C TRP A 669 12.08 -28.56 8.98
N ILE A 670 11.17 -28.14 9.89
CA ILE A 670 11.17 -26.80 10.46
C ILE A 670 12.45 -26.55 11.26
N ASN A 671 12.85 -27.50 12.10
CA ASN A 671 14.06 -27.39 12.90
C ASN A 671 15.33 -27.25 12.05
N GLY A 672 15.42 -27.99 10.96
CA GLY A 672 16.53 -27.83 10.01
C GLY A 672 16.59 -26.42 9.39
N HIS A 673 15.43 -25.79 9.09
CA HIS A 673 15.43 -24.39 8.66
C HIS A 673 15.86 -23.43 9.77
N GLN A 674 15.48 -23.70 11.01
CA GLN A 674 15.93 -22.91 12.16
C GLN A 674 17.44 -22.93 12.30
N ILE A 675 18.03 -24.11 12.20
CA ILE A 675 19.49 -24.32 12.23
C ILE A 675 20.16 -23.61 11.05
N GLY A 676 19.62 -23.76 9.86
CA GLY A 676 20.15 -23.13 8.64
C GLY A 676 20.12 -21.60 8.63
N GLN A 677 19.40 -20.97 9.54
CA GLN A 677 19.39 -19.51 9.71
C GLN A 677 20.60 -18.98 10.49
N ILE A 678 21.41 -19.83 11.10
CA ILE A 678 22.62 -19.40 11.81
C ILE A 678 23.85 -19.43 10.91
N ASN A 679 24.72 -18.44 11.12
CA ASN A 679 25.88 -18.21 10.25
C ASN A 679 26.90 -19.35 10.23
N ALA A 680 27.00 -20.11 11.33
CA ALA A 680 27.98 -21.15 11.50
C ALA A 680 27.85 -22.30 10.49
N LEU A 681 26.62 -22.62 10.07
CA LEU A 681 26.34 -23.79 9.23
C LEU A 681 26.26 -23.47 7.73
N GLN A 682 26.41 -22.21 7.34
CA GLN A 682 26.37 -21.79 5.95
C GLN A 682 27.72 -21.76 5.25
N ARG A 683 28.72 -22.40 5.83
CA ARG A 683 30.06 -22.51 5.24
C ARG A 683 30.07 -23.47 4.06
N ARG A 684 30.98 -23.22 3.10
CA ARG A 684 31.20 -24.10 1.93
C ARG A 684 31.99 -25.37 2.28
N GLU A 685 32.51 -25.49 3.50
CA GLU A 685 33.29 -26.60 3.95
C GLU A 685 32.42 -27.71 4.50
N PRO A 686 32.77 -29.00 4.27
CA PRO A 686 31.97 -30.11 4.76
C PRO A 686 32.08 -30.24 6.29
N PHE A 687 30.96 -30.54 6.94
CA PHE A 687 30.93 -31.03 8.30
C PHE A 687 31.34 -32.50 8.31
N PHE A 688 32.14 -32.90 9.30
CA PHE A 688 32.60 -34.27 9.45
C PHE A 688 31.98 -34.90 10.70
N ALA A 689 31.61 -36.16 10.60
CA ALA A 689 31.15 -36.98 11.74
C ALA A 689 31.72 -38.37 11.63
N LEU A 690 31.90 -39.06 12.77
CA LEU A 690 32.30 -40.49 12.76
C LEU A 690 31.10 -41.39 12.50
N HIS A 691 31.32 -42.49 11.79
CA HIS A 691 30.28 -43.47 11.47
C HIS A 691 29.70 -44.15 12.72
N GLU A 692 30.48 -44.26 13.77
CA GLU A 692 30.13 -44.94 15.04
C GLU A 692 29.41 -44.06 16.05
N ASP A 693 29.29 -42.74 15.77
CA ASP A 693 28.68 -41.80 16.71
C ASP A 693 27.13 -41.76 16.52
N PRO A 694 26.30 -42.00 17.54
CA PRO A 694 24.85 -42.02 17.40
C PRO A 694 24.22 -40.64 17.10
N VAL A 695 24.91 -39.55 17.38
CA VAL A 695 24.45 -38.19 17.14
C VAL A 695 24.37 -37.82 15.64
N PRO A 696 25.26 -38.34 14.78
CA PRO A 696 25.20 -38.03 13.34
C PRO A 696 23.91 -38.43 12.63
N SER A 697 23.18 -39.44 13.09
CA SER A 697 21.95 -39.90 12.42
C SER A 697 20.85 -38.88 12.46
N GLN A 698 20.78 -38.07 13.50
CA GLN A 698 19.77 -37.00 13.67
C GLN A 698 20.15 -35.78 12.84
N LEU A 699 21.43 -35.40 12.82
CA LEU A 699 21.92 -34.30 11.99
C LEU A 699 22.01 -34.67 10.51
N LEU A 700 22.22 -35.92 10.18
CA LEU A 700 22.16 -36.45 8.83
C LEU A 700 20.71 -36.30 8.27
N GLY A 701 19.70 -36.52 9.08
CA GLY A 701 18.30 -36.24 8.72
C GLY A 701 18.09 -34.77 8.37
N LEU A 702 18.70 -33.88 9.14
CA LEU A 702 18.65 -32.43 8.90
C LEU A 702 19.41 -32.01 7.64
N SER A 703 20.64 -32.56 7.41
CA SER A 703 21.45 -32.25 6.22
C SER A 703 20.83 -32.73 4.92
N LEU A 704 20.09 -33.82 4.96
CA LEU A 704 19.36 -34.35 3.80
C LEU A 704 18.03 -33.61 3.51
N THR A 705 17.50 -32.99 4.53
CA THR A 705 16.31 -32.13 4.38
C THR A 705 16.65 -30.82 3.65
N PHE A 706 17.92 -30.39 3.68
CA PHE A 706 18.40 -29.13 3.14
C PHE A 706 19.71 -29.25 2.36
N PRO A 707 19.79 -30.03 1.27
CA PRO A 707 21.00 -30.12 0.47
C PRO A 707 21.46 -28.77 -0.10
N GLU A 708 20.56 -27.78 -0.20
CA GLU A 708 20.88 -26.45 -0.68
C GLU A 708 21.43 -25.51 0.39
N LEU A 709 21.07 -25.73 1.66
CA LEU A 709 21.58 -24.97 2.80
C LEU A 709 22.85 -25.63 3.38
N PHE A 710 22.87 -26.94 3.37
CA PHE A 710 24.08 -27.73 3.60
C PHE A 710 24.75 -28.04 2.24
N ALA A 711 25.19 -27.01 1.54
CA ALA A 711 26.14 -27.18 0.42
C ALA A 711 27.46 -27.79 0.92
N ALA A 712 27.65 -27.87 2.24
CA ALA A 712 28.60 -28.70 2.94
C ALA A 712 27.94 -30.03 3.30
N SER A 713 28.11 -31.00 2.45
CA SER A 713 27.71 -32.38 2.74
C SER A 713 28.29 -32.80 4.08
N LEU A 714 27.46 -33.28 5.01
CA LEU A 714 27.94 -34.02 6.16
C LEU A 714 28.62 -35.28 5.61
N LYS A 715 29.95 -35.38 5.77
CA LYS A 715 30.74 -36.53 5.36
C LYS A 715 31.00 -37.38 6.57
N THR A 716 30.48 -38.57 6.59
CA THR A 716 30.85 -39.57 7.58
C THR A 716 32.22 -40.11 7.28
N ARG A 717 33.04 -40.29 8.31
CA ARG A 717 34.39 -40.87 8.23
C ARG A 717 34.55 -42.00 9.24
N ASP A 718 35.40 -42.95 8.88
CA ASP A 718 35.72 -44.10 9.78
C ASP A 718 36.77 -43.72 10.82
N SER A 719 37.54 -42.67 10.60
CA SER A 719 38.57 -42.20 11.53
C SER A 719 38.79 -40.70 11.45
N VAL A 720 39.33 -40.11 12.50
CA VAL A 720 39.78 -38.73 12.57
C VAL A 720 41.10 -38.59 11.85
N ASP A 721 41.15 -37.87 10.72
CA ASP A 721 42.39 -37.49 10.06
C ASP A 721 42.88 -36.14 10.61
N GLY A 722 43.94 -36.15 11.39
CA GLY A 722 44.46 -34.99 12.13
C GLY A 722 44.99 -33.83 11.28
N ASN A 723 45.00 -33.96 9.94
CA ASN A 723 45.61 -32.99 9.02
C ASN A 723 44.62 -32.11 8.28
N GLN A 724 43.32 -32.15 8.62
CA GLN A 724 42.33 -31.33 7.94
C GLN A 724 41.55 -30.38 8.90
N PRO A 725 41.76 -29.06 8.78
CA PRO A 725 40.89 -28.11 9.47
C PRO A 725 39.46 -28.26 8.96
N GLY A 726 38.48 -28.12 9.81
CA GLY A 726 37.05 -28.22 9.45
C GLY A 726 36.13 -28.22 10.63
N ALA A 727 34.84 -28.31 10.36
CA ALA A 727 33.80 -28.39 11.38
C ALA A 727 33.41 -29.86 11.61
N TRP A 728 33.45 -30.31 12.87
CA TRP A 728 33.07 -31.65 13.27
C TRP A 728 31.84 -31.65 14.15
N VAL A 729 31.08 -32.71 14.08
CA VAL A 729 29.83 -32.87 14.81
C VAL A 729 29.81 -34.22 15.50
N GLY A 730 29.54 -34.24 16.78
CA GLY A 730 29.47 -35.50 17.55
C GLY A 730 29.30 -35.29 19.05
N GLY A 731 29.56 -36.37 19.79
CA GLY A 731 29.54 -36.40 21.24
C GLY A 731 30.92 -36.43 21.87
N GLU A 732 30.98 -36.72 23.18
CA GLU A 732 32.20 -36.75 24.04
C GLU A 732 33.33 -37.62 23.48
N SER A 733 33.00 -38.77 22.89
CA SER A 733 34.04 -39.72 22.38
C SER A 733 34.81 -39.10 21.20
N LEU A 734 34.12 -38.43 20.29
CA LEU A 734 34.70 -37.72 19.17
C LEU A 734 35.49 -36.49 19.63
N ARG A 735 35.00 -35.76 20.62
CA ARG A 735 35.69 -34.61 21.21
C ARG A 735 37.08 -34.99 21.73
N ARG A 736 37.20 -36.07 22.52
CA ARG A 736 38.51 -36.54 23.03
C ARG A 736 39.47 -36.91 21.93
N LYS A 737 38.99 -37.52 20.83
CA LYS A 737 39.81 -37.84 19.68
C LYS A 737 40.33 -36.59 18.95
N LEU A 738 39.49 -35.57 18.81
CA LEU A 738 39.84 -34.30 18.15
C LEU A 738 40.82 -33.45 18.98
N GLU A 739 40.69 -33.44 20.32
CA GLU A 739 41.60 -32.73 21.24
C GLU A 739 43.04 -33.22 21.13
N SER A 740 43.24 -34.49 20.79
CA SER A 740 44.56 -35.09 20.62
C SER A 740 45.20 -34.81 19.26
N THR A 741 44.57 -34.09 18.34
CA THR A 741 45.10 -33.84 17.00
C THR A 741 46.01 -32.60 16.96
N PRO A 742 47.03 -32.53 16.08
CA PRO A 742 47.92 -31.36 15.96
C PRO A 742 47.24 -30.08 15.53
N LEU A 743 46.10 -30.14 14.84
CA LEU A 743 45.34 -29.02 14.33
C LEU A 743 44.13 -28.68 15.18
N ALA A 744 44.06 -29.17 16.44
CA ALA A 744 42.91 -28.98 17.31
C ALA A 744 42.40 -27.48 17.39
N GLN A 745 43.35 -26.52 17.44
CA GLN A 745 43.04 -25.09 17.52
C GLN A 745 42.30 -24.53 16.30
N GLN A 746 42.28 -25.23 15.18
CA GLN A 746 41.64 -24.84 13.92
C GLN A 746 40.35 -25.64 13.66
N ILE A 747 39.99 -26.55 14.56
CA ILE A 747 38.83 -27.43 14.44
C ILE A 747 37.67 -26.82 15.23
N GLU A 748 36.53 -26.62 14.53
CA GLU A 748 35.26 -26.27 15.15
C GLU A 748 34.53 -27.58 15.53
N PHE A 749 34.15 -27.72 16.79
CA PHE A 749 33.44 -28.89 17.24
C PHE A 749 32.07 -28.53 17.82
N TYR A 750 31.02 -29.02 17.15
CA TYR A 750 29.64 -28.85 17.57
C TYR A 750 29.22 -30.07 18.40
N ASP A 751 29.07 -29.83 19.70
CA ASP A 751 28.83 -30.86 20.68
C ASP A 751 27.35 -30.94 21.03
N PHE A 752 26.71 -32.06 20.69
CA PHE A 752 25.32 -32.39 20.97
C PHE A 752 25.15 -33.42 22.10
N GLY A 753 26.22 -33.75 22.86
CA GLY A 753 26.14 -34.64 23.96
C GLY A 753 25.38 -34.07 25.17
N ALA A 754 24.59 -34.88 25.85
CA ALA A 754 23.81 -34.47 27.04
C ALA A 754 24.69 -33.99 28.21
N GLU A 755 25.95 -34.34 28.21
CA GLU A 755 26.96 -33.97 29.21
C GLU A 755 27.68 -32.67 28.93
N ALA A 756 27.35 -31.97 27.82
CA ALA A 756 27.92 -30.68 27.44
C ALA A 756 27.57 -29.53 28.44
N LEU A 757 27.00 -29.86 29.59
CA LEU A 757 26.67 -28.94 30.67
C LEU A 757 27.90 -28.46 31.46
N THR A 758 29.03 -29.15 31.35
CA THR A 758 30.26 -28.68 31.99
C THR A 758 30.91 -27.57 31.18
N PRO A 759 31.08 -26.36 31.78
CA PRO A 759 31.57 -25.19 31.10
C PRO A 759 33.06 -25.23 30.84
N LEU A 760 33.51 -25.99 29.88
CA LEU A 760 34.93 -26.07 29.57
C LEU A 760 35.23 -25.52 28.20
N CYS A 761 35.52 -24.20 28.16
CA CYS A 761 36.41 -23.70 27.15
C CYS A 761 37.82 -24.29 27.36
N ARG A 762 38.04 -25.49 26.86
CA ARG A 762 39.37 -26.08 26.92
C ARG A 762 40.28 -25.45 25.86
N PRO A 763 41.52 -25.12 26.16
CA PRO A 763 42.46 -24.68 25.16
C PRO A 763 42.66 -25.81 24.16
N GLY A 764 42.41 -25.56 22.88
CA GLY A 764 42.66 -26.53 21.83
C GLY A 764 41.59 -26.64 20.73
N LEU A 765 40.30 -26.61 21.07
CA LEU A 765 39.23 -26.71 20.11
C LEU A 765 38.35 -25.46 20.15
N ILE A 766 37.76 -25.11 19.03
CA ILE A 766 36.65 -24.16 19.03
C ILE A 766 35.37 -24.92 19.41
N HIS A 767 35.15 -25.09 20.70
CA HIS A 767 34.04 -25.86 21.24
C HIS A 767 32.72 -25.08 21.19
N CYS A 768 31.71 -25.68 20.57
CA CYS A 768 30.37 -25.10 20.36
C CYS A 768 29.28 -26.03 20.95
N PRO A 769 28.96 -25.93 22.26
CA PRO A 769 27.90 -26.71 22.87
C PRO A 769 26.54 -26.39 22.26
N CYS A 770 25.69 -27.41 22.11
CA CYS A 770 24.35 -27.32 21.55
C CYS A 770 23.37 -28.14 22.40
N LEU A 771 22.14 -27.65 22.54
CA LEU A 771 21.06 -28.40 23.22
C LEU A 771 20.10 -28.97 22.20
N ALA A 772 19.98 -30.29 22.19
CA ALA A 772 18.97 -31.01 21.43
C ALA A 772 18.16 -31.93 22.37
N ILE A 773 16.83 -31.94 22.21
CA ILE A 773 15.93 -32.83 22.93
C ILE A 773 15.14 -33.62 21.90
N ASP A 774 15.10 -34.96 22.06
CA ASP A 774 14.45 -35.86 21.11
C ASP A 774 14.86 -35.63 19.63
N GLY A 775 16.13 -35.26 19.42
CA GLY A 775 16.65 -34.96 18.08
C GLY A 775 16.24 -33.59 17.49
N ILE A 776 15.59 -32.74 18.27
CA ILE A 776 15.22 -31.38 17.90
C ILE A 776 16.19 -30.41 18.58
N VAL A 777 16.90 -29.61 17.80
CA VAL A 777 17.86 -28.62 18.30
C VAL A 777 17.12 -27.36 18.72
N ILE A 778 17.32 -26.94 19.95
CA ILE A 778 16.65 -25.78 20.57
C ILE A 778 17.59 -24.58 20.61
N SER A 779 18.85 -24.82 20.99
CA SER A 779 19.86 -23.79 21.07
C SER A 779 21.20 -24.27 20.53
N MET A 780 22.03 -23.32 20.09
CA MET A 780 23.31 -23.66 19.47
C MET A 780 24.34 -22.56 19.72
N SER A 781 25.53 -22.99 20.18
CA SER A 781 26.72 -22.15 20.14
C SER A 781 27.30 -22.09 18.75
N MET A 782 28.01 -21.02 18.43
CA MET A 782 28.70 -20.85 17.17
C MET A 782 30.02 -20.08 17.39
N PRO A 783 31.01 -20.18 16.49
CA PRO A 783 32.20 -19.35 16.56
C PRO A 783 31.84 -17.86 16.57
N ASP A 784 32.66 -17.09 17.29
CA ASP A 784 32.46 -15.64 17.31
C ASP A 784 32.65 -15.07 15.90
N PRO A 785 31.71 -14.25 15.41
CA PRO A 785 31.83 -13.68 14.08
C PRO A 785 33.01 -12.71 14.00
N ALA A 786 33.70 -12.68 12.84
CA ALA A 786 34.80 -11.76 12.62
C ALA A 786 34.32 -10.31 12.84
N ARG A 787 35.11 -9.55 13.62
CA ARG A 787 34.82 -8.13 13.88
C ARG A 787 35.01 -7.34 12.57
N PRO A 788 34.02 -6.54 12.13
CA PRO A 788 34.33 -5.48 11.19
C PRO A 788 34.95 -4.29 11.93
N ALA A 789 35.51 -3.34 11.16
CA ALA A 789 36.21 -2.18 11.67
C ALA A 789 35.54 -1.47 12.86
N ALA A 790 36.36 -1.01 13.74
CA ALA A 790 36.29 -0.14 14.92
C ALA A 790 34.96 0.22 15.64
N ASP A 791 33.80 0.22 14.99
CA ASP A 791 32.59 0.90 15.51
C ASP A 791 31.44 -0.01 15.93
N SER A 792 31.60 -1.32 16.01
CA SER A 792 30.53 -2.23 16.39
C SER A 792 30.86 -3.02 17.64
N ASP A 793 29.85 -3.14 18.52
CA ASP A 793 29.95 -3.99 19.69
C ASP A 793 30.24 -5.43 19.30
N PRO A 794 31.06 -6.16 20.09
CA PRO A 794 31.34 -7.56 19.86
C PRO A 794 30.03 -8.37 20.00
N GLN A 795 29.76 -9.24 19.03
CA GLN A 795 28.69 -10.22 19.12
C GLN A 795 29.29 -11.59 19.39
N SER A 796 29.04 -12.11 20.60
CA SER A 796 29.51 -13.43 20.96
C SER A 796 28.61 -14.50 20.36
N GLY A 797 29.16 -15.48 19.70
CA GLY A 797 28.48 -16.68 19.23
C GLY A 797 28.41 -17.79 20.27
N ARG A 798 29.26 -17.72 21.31
CA ARG A 798 29.39 -18.70 22.38
C ARG A 798 29.67 -18.03 23.72
N LYS A 799 29.24 -18.68 24.80
CA LYS A 799 29.48 -18.24 26.18
C LYS A 799 29.72 -19.44 27.07
N PRO A 800 30.73 -19.42 27.95
CA PRO A 800 30.99 -20.50 28.90
C PRO A 800 29.75 -20.79 29.78
N GLY A 801 29.50 -22.08 30.06
CA GLY A 801 28.33 -22.49 30.85
C GLY A 801 26.96 -22.41 30.14
N THR A 802 26.96 -22.24 28.81
CA THR A 802 25.74 -22.18 28.02
C THR A 802 25.76 -23.09 26.80
N TRP A 803 24.60 -23.53 26.35
CA TRP A 803 24.39 -24.23 25.07
C TRP A 803 24.25 -23.30 23.86
N GLY A 804 24.67 -22.05 24.00
CA GLY A 804 24.50 -21.06 22.95
C GLY A 804 23.16 -20.34 22.98
N LYS A 805 22.81 -19.66 21.87
CA LYS A 805 21.60 -18.89 21.77
C LYS A 805 20.43 -19.73 21.30
N LEU A 806 19.22 -19.39 21.76
CA LEU A 806 18.00 -19.97 21.20
C LEU A 806 17.94 -19.74 19.69
N LEU A 807 17.59 -20.78 18.96
CA LEU A 807 17.33 -20.66 17.53
C LEU A 807 16.06 -19.84 17.30
N PRO A 808 15.99 -19.06 16.21
CA PRO A 808 14.77 -18.31 15.84
C PRO A 808 13.57 -19.27 15.76
N GLY A 809 12.43 -18.85 16.29
CA GLY A 809 11.22 -19.64 16.35
C GLY A 809 11.00 -20.41 17.65
N TRP A 810 11.94 -20.37 18.58
CA TRP A 810 11.79 -20.94 19.93
C TRP A 810 11.54 -19.85 20.96
N PHE A 811 10.65 -20.14 21.94
CA PHE A 811 10.44 -19.33 23.13
C PHE A 811 10.22 -20.22 24.35
N LEU A 812 10.44 -19.69 25.54
CA LEU A 812 10.41 -20.46 26.79
C LEU A 812 9.20 -20.08 27.64
N LEU A 813 8.54 -21.08 28.22
CA LEU A 813 7.48 -20.88 29.19
C LEU A 813 7.78 -21.66 30.47
N PRO A 814 7.39 -21.13 31.64
CA PRO A 814 7.44 -21.91 32.90
C PRO A 814 6.56 -23.15 32.81
N ALA A 815 7.10 -24.30 33.20
CA ALA A 815 6.39 -25.59 33.20
C ALA A 815 5.92 -26.04 34.57
N GLY A 816 6.12 -25.23 35.61
CA GLY A 816 5.96 -25.62 36.99
C GLY A 816 7.18 -26.32 37.60
N ASN A 817 7.27 -26.41 38.92
CA ASN A 817 8.39 -27.03 39.67
C ASN A 817 9.77 -26.52 39.31
N GLY A 818 9.88 -25.30 38.78
CA GLY A 818 11.15 -24.68 38.37
C GLY A 818 11.69 -25.13 37.00
N HIS A 819 10.94 -25.93 36.25
CA HIS A 819 11.29 -26.30 34.88
C HIS A 819 10.84 -25.25 33.89
N LEU A 820 11.55 -25.15 32.77
CA LEU A 820 11.16 -24.41 31.58
C LEU A 820 10.76 -25.39 30.47
N ARG A 821 9.83 -25.01 29.65
CA ARG A 821 9.49 -25.68 28.39
C ARG A 821 9.80 -24.81 27.19
N ALA A 822 10.42 -25.40 26.21
CA ALA A 822 10.67 -24.76 24.93
C ALA A 822 9.46 -25.01 24.00
N HIS A 823 8.87 -23.96 23.54
CA HIS A 823 7.75 -23.96 22.59
C HIS A 823 8.15 -23.37 21.26
N GLY A 824 7.57 -23.86 20.17
CA GLY A 824 7.80 -23.37 18.83
C GLY A 824 7.22 -24.29 17.76
N PRO A 825 7.25 -23.91 16.47
CA PRO A 825 6.62 -24.69 15.39
C PRO A 825 7.29 -26.06 15.14
N ALA A 826 8.48 -26.31 15.69
CA ALA A 826 9.16 -27.60 15.65
C ALA A 826 8.93 -28.44 16.92
N ALA A 827 8.27 -27.90 17.95
CA ALA A 827 7.94 -28.64 19.18
C ALA A 827 6.72 -29.55 18.99
N VAL A 828 6.51 -30.43 19.98
CA VAL A 828 5.20 -31.07 20.22
C VAL A 828 4.24 -30.08 20.86
N ASP A 829 2.92 -30.35 20.82
CA ASP A 829 1.90 -29.42 21.31
C ASP A 829 2.12 -28.98 22.77
N GLU A 830 2.61 -29.87 23.61
CA GLU A 830 2.91 -29.58 25.02
C GLU A 830 4.25 -28.86 25.25
N GLY A 831 5.06 -28.63 24.19
CA GLY A 831 6.44 -28.15 24.29
C GLY A 831 7.45 -29.22 24.69
N LEU A 832 8.74 -28.88 24.63
CA LEU A 832 9.85 -29.75 25.04
C LEU A 832 10.36 -29.31 26.41
N GLU A 833 10.35 -30.22 27.38
CA GLU A 833 10.79 -29.93 28.74
C GLU A 833 12.32 -29.84 28.81
N LEU A 834 12.81 -28.72 29.37
CA LEU A 834 14.22 -28.45 29.52
C LEU A 834 14.76 -29.00 30.84
N PRO A 835 16.07 -29.29 30.91
CA PRO A 835 16.72 -29.73 32.17
C PRO A 835 16.42 -28.74 33.31
N LEU A 836 16.22 -29.27 34.53
CA LEU A 836 16.02 -28.45 35.72
C LEU A 836 17.26 -27.57 35.97
N GLY A 837 17.04 -26.29 36.27
CA GLY A 837 18.13 -25.31 36.42
C GLY A 837 18.49 -24.58 35.11
N THR A 838 17.80 -24.86 33.99
CA THR A 838 17.99 -24.12 32.75
C THR A 838 17.49 -22.68 32.91
N TYR A 839 18.21 -21.73 32.38
CA TYR A 839 17.85 -20.31 32.38
C TYR A 839 18.25 -19.63 31.06
N LEU A 840 17.60 -18.54 30.74
CA LEU A 840 17.98 -17.66 29.63
C LEU A 840 18.63 -16.40 30.20
N ASP A 841 19.86 -16.09 29.78
CA ASP A 841 20.54 -14.88 30.26
C ASP A 841 20.16 -13.59 29.52
N ALA A 842 20.68 -12.46 30.00
CA ALA A 842 20.38 -11.14 29.43
C ALA A 842 20.84 -11.00 27.96
N GLU A 843 21.84 -11.75 27.51
CA GLU A 843 22.35 -11.77 26.16
C GLU A 843 21.61 -12.74 25.23
N GLY A 844 20.68 -13.54 25.77
CA GLY A 844 19.89 -14.56 25.06
C GLY A 844 20.55 -15.92 24.94
N PHE A 845 21.57 -16.21 25.77
CA PHE A 845 22.17 -17.53 25.85
C PHE A 845 21.39 -18.44 26.81
N LEU A 846 21.16 -19.65 26.36
CA LEU A 846 20.54 -20.71 27.18
C LEU A 846 21.62 -21.37 28.06
N GLY A 847 21.56 -21.12 29.35
CA GLY A 847 22.50 -21.62 30.33
C GLY A 847 21.86 -22.60 31.30
N TRP A 848 22.74 -23.25 32.11
CA TRP A 848 22.33 -24.15 33.15
C TRP A 848 23.03 -23.81 34.45
N LYS A 849 22.34 -23.91 35.57
CA LYS A 849 22.88 -23.84 36.94
C LYS A 849 22.45 -25.06 37.70
N ASP A 850 23.37 -25.65 38.46
CA ASP A 850 23.04 -26.77 39.32
C ASP A 850 21.93 -26.34 40.30
N PRO A 851 20.78 -26.99 40.27
CA PRO A 851 19.70 -26.69 41.19
C PRO A 851 20.00 -27.12 42.64
N HIS A 852 21.06 -27.95 42.87
CA HIS A 852 21.47 -28.47 44.17
C HIS A 852 22.95 -28.22 44.44
N PRO A 853 23.42 -26.96 44.64
CA PRO A 853 24.84 -26.64 44.80
C PRO A 853 25.53 -27.21 46.08
N HIS A 854 24.85 -28.00 46.90
CA HIS A 854 25.33 -28.48 48.20
C HIS A 854 25.42 -30.00 48.33
N ARG A 855 25.55 -30.78 47.28
CA ARG A 855 26.07 -32.13 47.39
C ARG A 855 27.60 -32.07 47.21
N GLU A 856 28.31 -31.67 48.26
CA GLU A 856 29.73 -32.05 48.43
C GLU A 856 29.86 -33.55 48.29
N VAL A 857 30.55 -33.99 47.27
CA VAL A 857 31.07 -35.34 47.21
C VAL A 857 32.05 -35.47 48.39
N SER A 858 31.64 -36.07 49.49
CA SER A 858 32.54 -36.53 50.51
C SER A 858 33.50 -37.51 49.83
N GLU A 859 34.72 -37.05 49.59
CA GLU A 859 35.86 -37.93 49.32
C GLU A 859 35.96 -38.88 50.51
N GLU A 860 35.48 -40.11 50.35
CA GLU A 860 35.91 -41.22 51.20
C GLU A 860 37.40 -41.46 50.98
N THR A 861 38.24 -40.82 51.79
CA THR A 861 39.56 -41.25 52.08
C THR A 861 39.51 -42.57 52.79
N GLY A 862 39.42 -43.66 52.02
CA GLY A 862 39.67 -45.01 52.51
C GLY A 862 41.16 -45.16 52.68
N ASN A 863 41.64 -45.02 53.91
CA ASN A 863 42.90 -45.58 54.39
C ASN A 863 42.72 -47.08 54.53
N SER A 864 43.45 -47.85 53.77
CA SER A 864 44.21 -49.07 54.21
C SER A 864 45.01 -49.65 52.98
#